data_dac6cb7238e74bcc1112defb991b1d7a
#
_entry.id   dac6cb7238e74bcc1112defb991b1d7a
#
_cell.length_a   1.000
_cell.length_b   1.000
_cell.length_c   1.000
_cell.angle_alpha   90.00
_cell.angle_beta   90.00
_cell.angle_gamma   90.00
#
_symmetry.space_group_name_H-M   'P 1'
#
loop_
_entity.id
_entity.type
_entity.pdbx_description
1 polymer ?
#
loop_
_entity_poly.entity_id
_entity_poly.type
_entity_poly.pdbx_seq_one_letter_code
_entity_poly.pdbx_strand_id
1 'polypeptide(L)'
;MERENQEYISIVNATENNLKHVSLKIPKKKITVFTGVSGSGKSSLCLDTIAAESRRELNVTFPSFVQQFLPKYGRPEVERMENLPVTIVIDQKKPVANSRSTVGTYTDIYALLRLLFSRVGKPFVGYSDSFSFNHPSGKCERCEGLGVVTELDIHKLVDFDKCLNDEGVIQWPAFTTGAWRWKRYAYSGLFDLDKKIKDYSKEEMDLFLYSPQIRLKNPPANWPKSAKYEGIYPRMYRSIITSKEGQLHKKELDRIVSTFTCPECHGARLNAKIRSCLINGKNICEVSDMPIPEAAEFIRQIDDPLARDIKTEILKRMNALIEIGLSYLSLSRGTDTLSGGEAQRIKIARYINSPLTDMMYVLDEPSVGLHSRDIQNLKNSLIKLKEHGNTVMIVEHHREVIALADHIVDMGPEAGINGGQIMYQGSYENLLKADTVTGRMLRTKTPMKMEYRKPTGWYQVEHAKLHNLKDLSVKLPLGVMTVIAGVAGSGKSSLMEYFMSQYPGEVISIRQKDIGINLRSTPATYLDIADAIRAFFAKANHVAQAYFSFNSKGACPACQGKGVIISDMAYMDSIETVCEVCHGTRYSEEVLKYQYKGKNIAEVMDMTVRQAIQFFEDADFVKKLDTLVQVGLGYLHLNQSMTTLSGGELQRVKLASKLDERGQIFILDEPTDGLHLDDIRRLMKLFNRMTDQGNTLFIIEHSLDVMKDADYIVELGPGGGLAGGSLLFAGTPKEMLEAERSVTREYLRESL
;
A
#
# COMPACT_ATOMS: atom_id res chain seq x y z
N MET A 1 -17.11 -4.13 44.48
CA MET A 1 -16.94 -2.84 43.77
C MET A 1 -15.47 -2.61 43.32
N GLU A 2 -14.44 -2.67 44.17
CA GLU A 2 -13.08 -2.44 43.70
C GLU A 2 -12.52 -3.53 42.76
N ARG A 3 -12.82 -4.81 42.96
CA ARG A 3 -12.40 -5.91 42.06
C ARG A 3 -13.15 -5.89 40.72
N GLU A 4 -14.45 -5.55 40.71
CA GLU A 4 -15.22 -5.40 39.45
C GLU A 4 -14.71 -4.26 38.59
N ASN A 5 -14.22 -3.17 39.20
CA ASN A 5 -13.63 -2.05 38.45
C ASN A 5 -12.33 -2.40 37.76
N GLN A 6 -11.56 -3.41 38.22
CA GLN A 6 -10.32 -3.85 37.63
C GLN A 6 -10.50 -4.73 36.37
N GLU A 7 -11.69 -5.27 36.14
CA GLU A 7 -12.01 -6.13 35.00
C GLU A 7 -12.34 -5.35 33.72
N TYR A 8 -12.50 -4.02 33.85
CA TYR A 8 -12.85 -3.15 32.71
C TYR A 8 -11.82 -2.04 32.51
N ILE A 9 -11.58 -1.69 31.22
CA ILE A 9 -10.99 -0.42 30.84
C ILE A 9 -12.12 0.61 30.84
N SER A 10 -12.00 1.69 31.59
CA SER A 10 -13.00 2.75 31.69
C SER A 10 -12.56 3.99 30.93
N ILE A 11 -13.41 4.48 30.04
CA ILE A 11 -13.21 5.71 29.26
C ILE A 11 -14.38 6.66 29.58
N VAL A 12 -14.05 7.91 29.89
CA VAL A 12 -15.04 8.93 30.25
C VAL A 12 -14.82 10.16 29.37
N ASN A 13 -15.87 10.55 28.66
CA ASN A 13 -15.97 11.81 27.94
C ASN A 13 -14.84 12.02 26.91
N ALA A 14 -14.66 11.06 25.99
CA ALA A 14 -13.71 11.18 24.87
C ALA A 14 -14.31 12.06 23.76
N THR A 15 -13.51 13.04 23.30
CA THR A 15 -13.90 14.02 22.28
C THR A 15 -12.88 14.12 21.11
N GLU A 16 -11.94 13.20 21.04
CA GLU A 16 -10.89 13.19 19.99
C GLU A 16 -11.51 13.11 18.58
N ASN A 17 -11.06 13.95 17.67
CA ASN A 17 -11.53 14.05 16.29
C ASN A 17 -13.06 14.26 16.19
N ASN A 18 -13.82 13.28 15.71
CA ASN A 18 -15.27 13.36 15.56
C ASN A 18 -16.06 12.74 16.72
N LEU A 19 -15.42 12.32 17.80
CA LEU A 19 -16.08 11.71 18.95
C LEU A 19 -16.95 12.72 19.71
N LYS A 20 -18.16 12.32 20.12
CA LYS A 20 -19.15 13.15 20.80
C LYS A 20 -19.32 12.72 22.24
N HIS A 21 -18.40 13.13 23.12
CA HIS A 21 -18.45 12.85 24.57
C HIS A 21 -18.66 11.36 24.88
N VAL A 22 -17.87 10.50 24.20
CA VAL A 22 -18.00 9.05 24.30
C VAL A 22 -17.52 8.54 25.65
N SER A 23 -18.39 7.80 26.36
CA SER A 23 -18.05 7.11 27.60
C SER A 23 -18.42 5.63 27.47
N LEU A 24 -17.50 4.73 27.83
CA LEU A 24 -17.72 3.28 27.74
C LEU A 24 -16.83 2.49 28.69
N LYS A 25 -17.22 1.23 28.93
CA LYS A 25 -16.43 0.23 29.65
C LYS A 25 -16.14 -0.94 28.73
N ILE A 26 -14.86 -1.30 28.58
CA ILE A 26 -14.40 -2.38 27.71
C ILE A 26 -13.89 -3.52 28.61
N PRO A 27 -14.42 -4.77 28.49
CA PRO A 27 -13.99 -5.88 29.31
C PRO A 27 -12.56 -6.31 28.95
N LYS A 28 -11.72 -6.51 29.97
CA LYS A 28 -10.36 -7.05 29.79
C LYS A 28 -10.41 -8.55 29.51
N LYS A 29 -9.32 -9.07 28.88
CA LYS A 29 -9.15 -10.51 28.56
C LYS A 29 -10.25 -11.07 27.68
N LYS A 30 -10.86 -10.22 26.87
CA LYS A 30 -11.94 -10.51 25.93
C LYS A 30 -11.58 -9.96 24.54
N ILE A 31 -12.28 -10.47 23.53
CA ILE A 31 -12.26 -9.89 22.19
C ILE A 31 -13.39 -8.85 22.11
N THR A 32 -13.01 -7.58 21.97
CA THR A 32 -13.95 -6.48 21.72
C THR A 32 -13.83 -6.01 20.29
N VAL A 33 -14.92 -6.06 19.53
CA VAL A 33 -14.95 -5.57 18.14
C VAL A 33 -15.63 -4.22 18.06
N PHE A 34 -14.95 -3.24 17.47
CA PHE A 34 -15.49 -1.93 17.13
C PHE A 34 -15.95 -1.95 15.68
N THR A 35 -17.24 -1.76 15.45
CA THR A 35 -17.86 -1.77 14.13
C THR A 35 -18.69 -0.51 13.89
N GLY A 36 -19.26 -0.35 12.70
CA GLY A 36 -20.06 0.82 12.30
C GLY A 36 -19.62 1.35 10.95
N VAL A 37 -20.35 2.30 10.39
CA VAL A 37 -20.08 2.86 9.05
C VAL A 37 -18.68 3.46 8.93
N SER A 38 -18.11 3.50 7.71
CA SER A 38 -16.81 4.13 7.48
C SER A 38 -16.84 5.60 7.90
N GLY A 39 -15.79 6.06 8.61
CA GLY A 39 -15.74 7.44 9.14
C GLY A 39 -16.60 7.71 10.39
N SER A 40 -17.18 6.68 11.05
CA SER A 40 -18.00 6.85 12.27
C SER A 40 -17.21 7.13 13.55
N GLY A 41 -15.87 7.13 13.51
CA GLY A 41 -15.01 7.40 14.68
C GLY A 41 -14.41 6.16 15.35
N LYS A 42 -14.49 4.98 14.75
CA LYS A 42 -13.90 3.73 15.28
C LYS A 42 -12.40 3.85 15.54
N SER A 43 -11.63 4.26 14.52
CA SER A 43 -10.18 4.44 14.63
C SER A 43 -9.84 5.58 15.58
N SER A 44 -10.62 6.68 15.58
CA SER A 44 -10.47 7.77 16.54
C SER A 44 -10.59 7.29 17.99
N LEU A 45 -11.53 6.39 18.28
CA LEU A 45 -11.69 5.83 19.63
C LEU A 45 -10.59 4.81 19.94
N CYS A 46 -10.35 3.82 19.05
CA CYS A 46 -9.43 2.71 19.33
C CYS A 46 -7.96 3.11 19.24
N LEU A 47 -7.57 3.81 18.16
CA LEU A 47 -6.17 4.10 17.85
C LEU A 47 -5.74 5.45 18.41
N ASP A 48 -6.50 6.53 18.07
CA ASP A 48 -6.11 7.89 18.40
C ASP A 48 -6.40 8.25 19.86
N THR A 49 -7.35 7.55 20.51
CA THR A 49 -7.68 7.76 21.93
C THR A 49 -7.06 6.68 22.83
N ILE A 50 -7.56 5.44 22.76
CA ILE A 50 -7.19 4.38 23.73
C ILE A 50 -5.74 3.93 23.56
N ALA A 51 -5.34 3.58 22.33
CA ALA A 51 -3.98 3.10 22.09
C ALA A 51 -2.94 4.22 22.23
N ALA A 52 -3.27 5.44 21.80
CA ALA A 52 -2.40 6.61 21.93
C ALA A 52 -2.10 6.93 23.39
N GLU A 53 -3.14 6.96 24.27
CA GLU A 53 -2.95 7.23 25.70
C GLU A 53 -2.14 6.12 26.39
N SER A 54 -2.43 4.85 26.13
CA SER A 54 -1.66 3.75 26.71
C SER A 54 -0.17 3.83 26.33
N ARG A 55 0.12 4.18 25.07
CA ARG A 55 1.51 4.35 24.60
C ARG A 55 2.17 5.59 25.18
N ARG A 56 1.42 6.69 25.30
CA ARG A 56 1.90 7.92 25.94
C ARG A 56 2.29 7.66 27.38
N GLU A 57 1.44 7.00 28.15
CA GLU A 57 1.70 6.64 29.55
C GLU A 57 2.90 5.69 29.66
N LEU A 58 3.04 4.69 28.79
CA LEU A 58 4.21 3.83 28.73
C LEU A 58 5.48 4.63 28.44
N ASN A 59 5.45 5.57 27.49
CA ASN A 59 6.61 6.39 27.15
C ASN A 59 7.11 7.23 28.32
N VAL A 60 6.21 7.74 29.17
CA VAL A 60 6.57 8.52 30.36
C VAL A 60 7.37 7.68 31.39
N THR A 61 7.22 6.36 31.39
CA THR A 61 7.97 5.47 32.30
C THR A 61 9.46 5.32 31.95
N PHE A 62 9.86 5.65 30.72
CA PHE A 62 11.25 5.55 30.28
C PHE A 62 12.07 6.78 30.72
N PRO A 63 13.41 6.64 30.89
CA PRO A 63 14.29 7.76 31.12
C PRO A 63 14.19 8.83 30.00
N SER A 64 14.35 10.12 30.36
CA SER A 64 14.19 11.25 29.41
C SER A 64 15.05 11.12 28.15
N PHE A 65 16.25 10.53 28.26
CA PHE A 65 17.09 10.25 27.11
C PHE A 65 16.42 9.26 26.13
N VAL A 66 15.79 8.19 26.63
CA VAL A 66 15.09 7.20 25.82
C VAL A 66 13.82 7.79 25.20
N GLN A 67 13.09 8.63 25.97
CA GLN A 67 11.87 9.31 25.47
C GLN A 67 12.14 10.17 24.23
N GLN A 68 13.36 10.71 24.06
CA GLN A 68 13.73 11.48 22.87
C GLN A 68 13.74 10.63 21.58
N PHE A 69 13.94 9.33 21.72
CA PHE A 69 14.00 8.37 20.61
C PHE A 69 12.69 7.59 20.40
N LEU A 70 11.68 7.78 21.24
CA LEU A 70 10.39 7.12 21.09
C LEU A 70 9.41 8.02 20.31
N PRO A 71 8.48 7.41 19.55
CA PRO A 71 7.42 8.16 18.90
C PRO A 71 6.65 9.01 19.92
N LYS A 72 6.44 10.28 19.61
CA LYS A 72 5.70 11.20 20.49
C LYS A 72 4.21 11.07 20.18
N TYR A 73 3.43 10.70 21.18
CA TYR A 73 1.98 10.69 21.11
C TYR A 73 1.43 11.94 21.80
N GLY A 74 0.52 12.66 21.14
CA GLY A 74 -0.24 13.73 21.77
C GLY A 74 -1.12 13.16 22.90
N ARG A 75 -1.48 13.99 23.86
CA ARG A 75 -2.49 13.62 24.84
C ARG A 75 -3.84 13.68 24.14
N PRO A 76 -4.59 12.57 24.08
CA PRO A 76 -5.90 12.57 23.46
C PRO A 76 -6.90 13.41 24.27
N GLU A 77 -7.90 13.94 23.59
CA GLU A 77 -8.98 14.72 24.20
C GLU A 77 -9.97 13.79 24.91
N VAL A 78 -9.67 13.49 26.16
CA VAL A 78 -10.49 12.63 27.02
C VAL A 78 -10.41 13.13 28.47
N GLU A 79 -11.53 13.09 29.19
CA GLU A 79 -11.57 13.54 30.57
C GLU A 79 -10.79 12.58 31.49
N ARG A 80 -11.04 11.26 31.36
CA ARG A 80 -10.40 10.23 32.18
C ARG A 80 -10.36 8.88 31.49
N MET A 81 -9.23 8.18 31.64
CA MET A 81 -9.11 6.75 31.31
C MET A 81 -8.49 5.99 32.48
N GLU A 82 -8.98 4.78 32.73
CA GLU A 82 -8.51 3.96 33.85
C GLU A 82 -8.29 2.52 33.40
N ASN A 83 -7.37 1.84 34.08
CA ASN A 83 -7.04 0.41 33.92
C ASN A 83 -6.53 0.03 32.52
N LEU A 84 -5.85 0.93 31.82
CA LEU A 84 -5.25 0.66 30.51
C LEU A 84 -4.10 -0.34 30.63
N PRO A 85 -4.16 -1.49 29.92
CA PRO A 85 -2.99 -2.35 29.74
C PRO A 85 -1.96 -1.72 28.80
N VAL A 86 -0.74 -2.24 28.82
CA VAL A 86 0.26 -1.89 27.82
C VAL A 86 -0.19 -2.32 26.44
N THR A 87 -0.17 -1.40 25.47
CA THR A 87 -0.80 -1.58 24.17
C THR A 87 0.20 -1.87 23.05
N ILE A 88 -0.10 -2.91 22.28
CA ILE A 88 0.56 -3.23 21.01
C ILE A 88 -0.45 -2.98 19.88
N VAL A 89 -0.16 -2.02 19.00
CA VAL A 89 -0.99 -1.76 17.81
C VAL A 89 -0.45 -2.55 16.62
N ILE A 90 -1.35 -3.25 15.95
CA ILE A 90 -1.10 -4.06 14.77
C ILE A 90 -1.90 -3.45 13.61
N ASP A 91 -1.31 -2.47 12.98
CA ASP A 91 -1.85 -1.74 11.83
C ASP A 91 -1.32 -2.30 10.50
N GLN A 92 -1.91 -1.84 9.39
CA GLN A 92 -1.52 -2.20 8.03
C GLN A 92 -0.29 -1.43 7.53
N LYS A 93 0.27 -0.51 8.33
CA LYS A 93 1.47 0.24 7.93
C LYS A 93 2.60 -0.74 7.70
N LYS A 94 3.17 -0.67 6.50
CA LYS A 94 4.36 -1.45 6.17
C LYS A 94 5.52 -1.04 7.06
N PRO A 95 6.41 -1.98 7.41
CA PRO A 95 7.70 -1.60 7.98
C PRO A 95 8.37 -0.57 7.06
N VAL A 96 9.08 0.39 7.67
CA VAL A 96 9.79 1.44 6.91
C VAL A 96 10.52 0.78 5.73
N ALA A 97 10.28 1.30 4.52
CA ALA A 97 10.83 0.76 3.30
C ALA A 97 12.36 0.75 3.35
N ASN A 98 12.92 -0.36 3.79
CA ASN A 98 14.35 -0.62 3.77
C ASN A 98 14.60 -1.77 2.82
N SER A 99 15.29 -1.51 1.72
CA SER A 99 15.67 -2.49 0.70
C SER A 99 16.44 -3.70 1.24
N ARG A 100 16.92 -3.63 2.49
CA ARG A 100 17.63 -4.70 3.21
C ARG A 100 16.74 -5.48 4.16
N SER A 101 15.49 -5.08 4.38
CA SER A 101 14.56 -5.80 5.25
C SER A 101 13.86 -6.91 4.49
N THR A 102 13.86 -8.12 5.07
CA THR A 102 13.18 -9.30 4.52
C THR A 102 12.21 -9.88 5.55
N VAL A 103 11.30 -10.75 5.12
CA VAL A 103 10.41 -11.50 6.02
C VAL A 103 11.23 -12.20 7.10
N GLY A 104 12.33 -12.87 6.73
CA GLY A 104 13.22 -13.56 7.68
C GLY A 104 13.87 -12.64 8.71
N THR A 105 14.30 -11.43 8.30
CA THR A 105 14.90 -10.47 9.25
C THR A 105 13.85 -9.82 10.13
N TYR A 106 12.67 -9.54 9.60
CA TYR A 106 11.59 -8.91 10.33
C TYR A 106 10.95 -9.83 11.38
N THR A 107 10.95 -11.15 11.13
CA THR A 107 10.47 -12.19 12.06
C THR A 107 11.54 -12.75 12.99
N ASP A 108 12.78 -12.25 12.91
CA ASP A 108 13.96 -12.74 13.61
C ASP A 108 14.33 -14.22 13.28
N ILE A 109 13.67 -14.84 12.30
CA ILE A 109 13.98 -16.22 11.86
C ILE A 109 15.37 -16.24 11.21
N TYR A 110 15.71 -15.22 10.40
CA TYR A 110 17.00 -15.15 9.72
C TYR A 110 18.18 -15.05 10.72
N ALA A 111 17.99 -14.42 11.87
CA ALA A 111 19.01 -14.38 12.92
C ALA A 111 19.30 -15.80 13.49
N LEU A 112 18.25 -16.58 13.68
CA LEU A 112 18.37 -17.98 14.12
C LEU A 112 18.96 -18.88 13.02
N LEU A 113 18.60 -18.66 11.74
CA LEU A 113 19.22 -19.39 10.61
C LEU A 113 20.72 -19.10 10.52
N ARG A 114 21.14 -17.85 10.68
CA ARG A 114 22.57 -17.48 10.73
C ARG A 114 23.30 -18.21 11.84
N LEU A 115 22.69 -18.29 13.02
CA LEU A 115 23.25 -19.03 14.14
C LEU A 115 23.34 -20.54 13.82
N LEU A 116 22.29 -21.13 13.26
CA LEU A 116 22.23 -22.53 12.87
C LEU A 116 23.35 -22.88 11.87
N PHE A 117 23.45 -22.12 10.76
CA PHE A 117 24.47 -22.36 9.74
C PHE A 117 25.89 -22.18 10.28
N SER A 118 26.11 -21.23 11.20
CA SER A 118 27.42 -21.03 11.83
C SER A 118 27.84 -22.17 12.75
N ARG A 119 26.90 -22.97 13.28
CA ARG A 119 27.16 -24.07 14.22
C ARG A 119 27.23 -25.41 13.56
N VAL A 120 26.37 -25.67 12.59
CA VAL A 120 26.18 -27.00 11.98
C VAL A 120 26.68 -27.05 10.52
N GLY A 121 26.71 -25.92 9.83
CA GLY A 121 27.08 -25.84 8.41
C GLY A 121 28.55 -26.17 8.14
N LYS A 122 28.81 -26.82 7.00
CA LYS A 122 30.14 -27.21 6.55
C LYS A 122 30.39 -26.74 5.11
N PRO A 123 31.62 -26.26 4.76
CA PRO A 123 32.73 -25.98 5.68
C PRO A 123 32.44 -24.82 6.63
N PHE A 124 33.17 -24.72 7.73
CA PHE A 124 33.07 -23.55 8.62
C PHE A 124 33.64 -22.32 7.90
N VAL A 125 32.82 -21.28 7.75
CA VAL A 125 33.19 -20.04 7.03
C VAL A 125 33.18 -18.81 7.90
N GLY A 126 32.75 -18.93 9.18
CA GLY A 126 32.69 -17.87 10.15
C GLY A 126 31.52 -17.99 11.13
N TYR A 127 31.44 -17.08 12.07
CA TYR A 127 30.34 -16.99 13.05
C TYR A 127 29.07 -16.38 12.43
N SER A 128 28.00 -16.31 13.20
CA SER A 128 26.67 -15.88 12.74
C SER A 128 26.67 -14.51 12.01
N ASP A 129 27.55 -13.60 12.38
CA ASP A 129 27.66 -12.29 11.72
C ASP A 129 28.14 -12.39 10.28
N SER A 130 29.02 -13.39 9.98
CA SER A 130 29.50 -13.63 8.63
C SER A 130 28.38 -14.04 7.66
N PHE A 131 27.27 -14.59 8.16
CA PHE A 131 26.08 -14.93 7.35
C PHE A 131 25.10 -13.79 7.20
N SER A 132 25.48 -12.57 7.64
CA SER A 132 24.64 -11.38 7.46
C SER A 132 24.98 -10.68 6.15
N PHE A 133 23.99 -10.45 5.32
CA PHE A 133 24.14 -9.63 4.10
C PHE A 133 24.29 -8.13 4.40
N ASN A 134 24.23 -7.73 5.68
CA ASN A 134 24.54 -6.37 6.14
C ASN A 134 25.94 -6.24 6.72
N HIS A 135 26.64 -7.36 6.95
CA HIS A 135 27.98 -7.35 7.51
C HIS A 135 29.06 -7.40 6.41
N PRO A 136 30.14 -6.64 6.51
CA PRO A 136 31.18 -6.58 5.47
C PRO A 136 31.76 -7.94 5.07
N SER A 137 31.93 -8.86 6.01
CA SER A 137 32.50 -10.20 5.71
C SER A 137 31.55 -11.13 4.98
N GLY A 138 30.22 -10.87 5.04
CA GLY A 138 29.21 -11.74 4.46
C GLY A 138 28.55 -11.23 3.19
N LYS A 139 28.45 -9.90 3.06
CA LYS A 139 27.78 -9.29 1.91
C LYS A 139 28.48 -9.58 0.59
N CYS A 140 27.70 -9.67 -0.48
CA CYS A 140 28.23 -9.62 -1.84
C CYS A 140 28.83 -8.24 -2.10
N GLU A 141 30.05 -8.19 -2.58
CA GLU A 141 30.78 -6.92 -2.80
C GLU A 141 30.13 -6.07 -3.90
N ARG A 142 29.65 -6.69 -4.98
CA ARG A 142 29.06 -5.97 -6.11
C ARG A 142 27.75 -5.26 -5.78
N CYS A 143 26.82 -5.94 -5.11
CA CYS A 143 25.52 -5.38 -4.76
C CYS A 143 25.44 -4.89 -3.31
N GLU A 144 26.54 -4.95 -2.57
CA GLU A 144 26.61 -4.58 -1.16
C GLU A 144 25.52 -5.21 -0.26
N GLY A 145 25.09 -6.43 -0.59
CA GLY A 145 24.07 -7.17 0.14
C GLY A 145 22.63 -6.84 -0.26
N LEU A 146 22.42 -6.09 -1.34
CA LEU A 146 21.08 -5.77 -1.84
C LEU A 146 20.46 -6.90 -2.67
N GLY A 147 21.29 -7.75 -3.30
CA GLY A 147 20.86 -8.79 -4.23
C GLY A 147 20.54 -8.28 -5.64
N VAL A 148 20.45 -6.98 -5.78
CA VAL A 148 20.17 -6.28 -7.05
C VAL A 148 21.18 -5.16 -7.26
N VAL A 149 21.37 -4.80 -8.52
CA VAL A 149 22.19 -3.63 -8.93
C VAL A 149 21.33 -2.70 -9.75
N THR A 150 21.43 -1.41 -9.49
CA THR A 150 20.74 -0.39 -10.27
C THR A 150 21.74 0.16 -11.28
N GLU A 151 21.49 -0.05 -12.55
CA GLU A 151 22.36 0.37 -13.64
C GLU A 151 21.57 1.21 -14.64
N LEU A 152 22.31 1.98 -15.43
CA LEU A 152 21.73 2.77 -16.52
C LEU A 152 21.10 1.83 -17.55
N ASP A 153 19.83 2.06 -17.85
CA ASP A 153 19.13 1.35 -18.91
C ASP A 153 19.27 2.13 -20.22
N ILE A 154 20.09 1.60 -21.11
CA ILE A 154 20.37 2.23 -22.40
C ILE A 154 19.09 2.41 -23.22
N HIS A 155 18.16 1.46 -23.17
CA HIS A 155 16.89 1.53 -23.93
C HIS A 155 15.92 2.57 -23.37
N LYS A 156 16.06 2.94 -22.10
CA LYS A 156 15.32 4.05 -21.50
C LYS A 156 16.02 5.39 -21.70
N LEU A 157 17.35 5.38 -21.83
CA LEU A 157 18.16 6.57 -22.01
C LEU A 157 18.17 7.05 -23.45
N VAL A 158 18.21 6.14 -24.42
CA VAL A 158 18.33 6.43 -25.84
C VAL A 158 17.13 5.89 -26.61
N ASP A 159 16.49 6.74 -27.40
CA ASP A 159 15.44 6.35 -28.33
C ASP A 159 16.10 5.92 -29.65
N PHE A 160 16.17 4.62 -29.87
CA PHE A 160 16.84 4.02 -31.03
C PHE A 160 16.10 4.26 -32.37
N ASP A 161 14.83 4.61 -32.32
CA ASP A 161 14.03 4.91 -33.52
C ASP A 161 14.23 6.35 -34.05
N LYS A 162 14.99 7.16 -33.29
CA LYS A 162 15.31 8.55 -33.61
C LYS A 162 16.73 8.69 -34.15
N CYS A 163 16.97 9.81 -34.84
CA CYS A 163 18.33 10.26 -35.25
C CYS A 163 18.85 11.34 -34.28
N LEU A 164 20.13 11.71 -34.38
CA LEU A 164 20.74 12.71 -33.49
C LEU A 164 20.12 14.11 -33.63
N ASN A 165 19.51 14.44 -34.77
CA ASN A 165 18.80 15.70 -34.99
C ASN A 165 17.40 15.75 -34.36
N ASP A 166 16.82 14.62 -33.99
CA ASP A 166 15.50 14.57 -33.41
C ASP A 166 15.50 15.02 -31.94
N GLU A 167 14.44 15.71 -31.53
CA GLU A 167 14.24 16.05 -30.13
C GLU A 167 14.02 14.80 -29.26
N GLY A 168 14.66 14.76 -28.07
CA GLY A 168 14.47 13.67 -27.12
C GLY A 168 15.08 12.33 -27.55
N VAL A 169 16.10 12.34 -28.44
CA VAL A 169 16.89 11.14 -28.78
C VAL A 169 17.65 10.60 -27.57
N ILE A 170 18.12 11.46 -26.68
CA ILE A 170 18.72 11.11 -25.39
C ILE A 170 17.83 11.67 -24.28
N GLN A 171 17.29 10.81 -23.44
CA GLN A 171 16.30 11.12 -22.42
C GLN A 171 16.93 11.74 -21.15
N TRP A 172 17.70 12.82 -21.35
CA TRP A 172 18.29 13.58 -20.25
C TRP A 172 18.32 15.08 -20.57
N PRO A 173 17.92 15.97 -19.64
CA PRO A 173 17.74 17.40 -19.94
C PRO A 173 18.94 18.11 -20.57
N ALA A 174 20.14 17.78 -20.13
CA ALA A 174 21.34 18.41 -20.65
C ALA A 174 21.80 17.89 -22.03
N PHE A 175 21.11 16.92 -22.63
CA PHE A 175 21.36 16.35 -23.95
C PHE A 175 20.29 16.73 -24.99
N THR A 176 19.42 17.68 -24.68
CA THR A 176 18.44 18.21 -25.66
C THR A 176 19.18 18.73 -26.91
N THR A 177 18.53 18.56 -28.05
CA THR A 177 19.06 18.99 -29.36
C THR A 177 19.51 20.46 -29.30
N GLY A 178 20.75 20.73 -29.71
CA GLY A 178 21.38 22.05 -29.62
C GLY A 178 22.10 22.35 -28.31
N ALA A 179 21.89 21.56 -27.24
CA ALA A 179 22.59 21.72 -25.96
C ALA A 179 24.08 21.38 -26.06
N TRP A 180 24.89 21.90 -25.15
CA TRP A 180 26.36 21.73 -25.22
C TRP A 180 26.82 20.27 -25.10
N ARG A 181 26.08 19.40 -24.41
CA ARG A 181 26.38 17.96 -24.31
C ARG A 181 25.98 17.23 -25.57
N TRP A 182 24.85 17.56 -26.20
CA TRP A 182 24.43 17.04 -27.49
C TRP A 182 25.46 17.38 -28.57
N LYS A 183 26.02 18.61 -28.60
CA LYS A 183 27.04 19.04 -29.53
C LYS A 183 28.32 18.16 -29.52
N ARG A 184 28.55 17.44 -28.41
CA ARG A 184 29.68 16.49 -28.31
C ARG A 184 29.50 15.26 -29.19
N TYR A 185 28.29 14.92 -29.53
CA TYR A 185 27.95 13.82 -30.44
C TYR A 185 27.75 14.37 -31.85
N ALA A 186 26.92 15.37 -32.00
CA ALA A 186 26.59 15.97 -33.30
C ALA A 186 27.79 16.57 -34.02
N TYR A 187 28.72 17.24 -33.30
CA TYR A 187 29.88 17.89 -33.90
C TYR A 187 31.17 17.04 -33.83
N SER A 188 31.09 15.79 -33.48
CA SER A 188 32.21 14.89 -33.45
C SER A 188 32.73 14.51 -34.85
N GLY A 189 31.85 14.55 -35.84
CA GLY A 189 32.12 14.03 -37.19
C GLY A 189 32.18 12.50 -37.25
N LEU A 190 31.75 11.82 -36.20
CA LEU A 190 31.75 10.34 -36.11
C LEU A 190 30.43 9.71 -36.57
N PHE A 191 29.34 10.48 -36.61
CA PHE A 191 28.01 9.98 -36.89
C PHE A 191 27.31 10.80 -37.95
N ASP A 192 26.50 10.14 -38.77
CA ASP A 192 25.49 10.77 -39.61
C ASP A 192 24.33 11.21 -38.74
N LEU A 193 24.00 12.50 -38.71
CA LEU A 193 23.02 13.10 -37.83
C LEU A 193 21.57 12.75 -38.20
N ASP A 194 21.32 12.37 -39.44
CA ASP A 194 19.99 12.02 -39.96
C ASP A 194 19.77 10.51 -40.03
N LYS A 195 20.79 9.71 -39.71
CA LYS A 195 20.71 8.27 -39.61
C LYS A 195 20.09 7.85 -38.24
N LYS A 196 19.09 6.97 -38.26
CA LYS A 196 18.50 6.45 -37.02
C LYS A 196 19.52 5.65 -36.23
N ILE A 197 19.52 5.79 -34.92
CA ILE A 197 20.51 5.13 -34.06
C ILE A 197 20.43 3.60 -34.19
N LYS A 198 19.24 3.02 -34.39
CA LYS A 198 19.08 1.58 -34.61
C LYS A 198 19.80 1.07 -35.88
N ASP A 199 20.04 1.95 -36.84
CA ASP A 199 20.67 1.62 -38.11
C ASP A 199 22.21 1.82 -38.08
N TYR A 200 22.79 2.20 -36.94
CA TYR A 200 24.23 2.33 -36.76
C TYR A 200 24.91 0.98 -36.94
N SER A 201 26.13 0.99 -37.55
CA SER A 201 26.98 -0.20 -37.58
C SER A 201 27.38 -0.58 -36.14
N LYS A 202 27.90 -1.80 -35.98
CA LYS A 202 28.38 -2.23 -34.67
C LYS A 202 29.47 -1.31 -34.11
N GLU A 203 30.37 -0.85 -34.97
CA GLU A 203 31.46 0.07 -34.62
C GLU A 203 30.90 1.46 -34.24
N GLU A 204 29.93 1.98 -35.00
CA GLU A 204 29.26 3.25 -34.68
C GLU A 204 28.51 3.14 -33.35
N MET A 205 27.81 2.03 -33.12
CA MET A 205 27.06 1.78 -31.88
C MET A 205 27.99 1.68 -30.66
N ASP A 206 29.09 0.93 -30.77
CA ASP A 206 30.10 0.82 -29.70
C ASP A 206 30.78 2.18 -29.43
N LEU A 207 31.08 2.96 -30.45
CA LEU A 207 31.56 4.33 -30.27
C LEU A 207 30.55 5.23 -29.60
N PHE A 208 29.27 5.18 -30.01
CA PHE A 208 28.23 6.03 -29.50
C PHE A 208 27.93 5.72 -28.04
N LEU A 209 27.81 4.43 -27.69
CA LEU A 209 27.41 4.01 -26.37
C LEU A 209 28.56 3.87 -25.37
N TYR A 210 29.68 3.26 -25.77
CA TYR A 210 30.65 2.73 -24.79
C TYR A 210 32.06 3.28 -24.96
N SER A 211 32.35 4.15 -25.98
CA SER A 211 33.71 4.67 -26.18
C SER A 211 34.29 5.29 -24.91
N PRO A 212 35.51 4.93 -24.51
CA PRO A 212 36.24 5.66 -23.48
C PRO A 212 36.59 7.09 -23.96
N GLN A 213 37.12 7.91 -23.06
CA GLN A 213 37.57 9.25 -23.45
C GLN A 213 38.69 9.19 -24.47
N ILE A 214 38.42 9.66 -25.70
CA ILE A 214 39.39 9.72 -26.80
C ILE A 214 39.58 11.15 -27.31
N ARG A 215 40.77 11.48 -27.80
CA ARG A 215 40.98 12.68 -28.59
C ARG A 215 40.74 12.34 -30.06
N LEU A 216 39.91 13.15 -30.73
CA LEU A 216 39.70 12.98 -32.16
C LEU A 216 41.00 13.35 -32.93
N LYS A 217 41.39 12.51 -33.87
CA LYS A 217 42.62 12.73 -34.69
C LYS A 217 42.42 13.87 -35.66
N ASN A 218 41.27 13.98 -36.31
CA ASN A 218 40.93 15.01 -37.29
C ASN A 218 39.56 15.63 -36.91
N PRO A 219 39.49 16.48 -35.86
CA PRO A 219 38.24 17.04 -35.42
C PRO A 219 37.70 18.07 -36.42
N PRO A 220 36.38 18.12 -36.66
CA PRO A 220 35.73 19.18 -37.43
C PRO A 220 36.02 20.58 -36.85
N ALA A 221 35.90 21.62 -37.68
CA ALA A 221 36.25 23.00 -37.31
C ALA A 221 35.42 23.53 -36.10
N ASN A 222 34.22 23.03 -35.92
CA ASN A 222 33.32 23.36 -34.81
C ASN A 222 33.57 22.55 -33.52
N TRP A 223 34.53 21.61 -33.54
CA TRP A 223 34.89 20.83 -32.36
C TRP A 223 35.82 21.62 -31.43
N PRO A 224 35.51 21.74 -30.12
CA PRO A 224 36.36 22.49 -29.20
C PRO A 224 37.74 21.83 -29.01
N LYS A 225 38.82 22.61 -29.18
CA LYS A 225 40.21 22.11 -29.15
C LYS A 225 40.60 21.31 -27.91
N SER A 226 40.02 21.63 -26.74
CA SER A 226 40.26 20.94 -25.48
C SER A 226 39.32 19.73 -25.23
N ALA A 227 38.35 19.51 -26.13
CA ALA A 227 37.32 18.49 -25.92
C ALA A 227 37.84 17.08 -26.20
N LYS A 228 37.39 16.14 -25.40
CA LYS A 228 37.51 14.70 -25.65
C LYS A 228 36.14 14.16 -25.99
N TYR A 229 36.08 13.23 -26.93
CA TYR A 229 34.89 12.43 -27.20
C TYR A 229 34.79 11.32 -26.16
N GLU A 230 33.58 10.95 -25.77
CA GLU A 230 33.29 9.89 -24.81
C GLU A 230 31.89 9.36 -25.10
N GLY A 231 31.70 8.06 -25.11
CA GLY A 231 30.39 7.42 -25.28
C GLY A 231 29.38 7.82 -24.22
N ILE A 232 28.09 7.63 -24.50
CA ILE A 232 27.01 8.06 -23.63
C ILE A 232 27.08 7.38 -22.26
N TYR A 233 27.28 6.06 -22.21
CA TYR A 233 27.30 5.28 -20.98
C TYR A 233 28.39 5.73 -19.98
N PRO A 234 29.70 5.74 -20.35
CA PRO A 234 30.73 6.19 -19.41
C PRO A 234 30.58 7.67 -19.04
N ARG A 235 30.06 8.49 -19.95
CA ARG A 235 29.77 9.89 -19.66
C ARG A 235 28.69 10.09 -18.64
N MET A 236 27.56 9.36 -18.78
CA MET A 236 26.45 9.41 -17.80
C MET A 236 26.91 8.95 -16.41
N TYR A 237 27.68 7.87 -16.36
CA TYR A 237 28.25 7.38 -15.10
C TYR A 237 29.09 8.43 -14.40
N ARG A 238 30.11 8.97 -15.11
CA ARG A 238 31.08 9.90 -14.55
C ARG A 238 30.51 11.26 -14.19
N SER A 239 29.65 11.83 -15.04
CA SER A 239 29.24 13.23 -14.92
C SER A 239 27.81 13.42 -14.34
N ILE A 240 27.04 12.36 -14.19
CA ILE A 240 25.65 12.44 -13.72
C ILE A 240 25.44 11.52 -12.53
N ILE A 241 25.57 10.20 -12.68
CA ILE A 241 25.24 9.24 -11.63
C ILE A 241 26.07 9.47 -10.35
N THR A 242 27.37 9.69 -10.50
CA THR A 242 28.28 9.90 -9.36
C THR A 242 28.39 11.36 -8.91
N SER A 243 27.61 12.27 -9.48
CA SER A 243 27.69 13.70 -9.27
C SER A 243 26.48 14.30 -8.57
N LYS A 244 26.62 15.54 -8.09
CA LYS A 244 25.50 16.31 -7.53
C LYS A 244 24.38 16.57 -8.55
N GLU A 245 24.69 16.54 -9.87
CA GLU A 245 23.69 16.72 -10.92
C GLU A 245 22.62 15.62 -10.91
N GLY A 246 23.03 14.35 -10.71
CA GLY A 246 22.09 13.24 -10.58
C GLY A 246 21.18 13.38 -9.36
N GLN A 247 21.68 13.92 -8.26
CA GLN A 247 20.86 14.18 -7.07
C GLN A 247 19.82 15.29 -7.29
N LEU A 248 20.18 16.33 -8.06
CA LEU A 248 19.26 17.41 -8.41
C LEU A 248 18.14 16.96 -9.35
N HIS A 249 18.43 16.00 -10.24
CA HIS A 249 17.51 15.45 -11.24
C HIS A 249 17.11 14.01 -10.93
N LYS A 250 16.80 13.72 -9.65
CA LYS A 250 16.48 12.36 -9.18
C LYS A 250 15.32 11.73 -9.95
N LYS A 251 14.26 12.48 -10.25
CA LYS A 251 13.10 11.98 -11.00
C LYS A 251 13.44 11.55 -12.42
N GLU A 252 14.30 12.31 -13.08
CA GLU A 252 14.79 12.00 -14.42
C GLU A 252 15.74 10.80 -14.38
N LEU A 253 16.58 10.73 -13.35
CA LEU A 253 17.48 9.59 -13.12
C LEU A 253 16.70 8.30 -12.92
N ASP A 254 15.66 8.32 -12.08
CA ASP A 254 14.79 7.16 -11.81
C ASP A 254 14.09 6.63 -13.07
N ARG A 255 13.90 7.45 -14.10
CA ARG A 255 13.32 7.03 -15.38
C ARG A 255 14.27 6.27 -16.28
N ILE A 256 15.57 6.57 -16.22
CA ILE A 256 16.59 6.03 -17.11
C ILE A 256 17.44 4.92 -16.47
N VAL A 257 17.21 4.58 -15.22
CA VAL A 257 17.82 3.43 -14.55
C VAL A 257 16.87 2.25 -14.51
N SER A 258 17.43 1.06 -14.49
CA SER A 258 16.71 -0.18 -14.23
C SER A 258 17.45 -1.00 -13.18
N THR A 259 16.67 -1.76 -12.40
CA THR A 259 17.20 -2.62 -11.36
C THR A 259 17.26 -4.06 -11.89
N PHE A 260 18.44 -4.63 -11.88
CA PHE A 260 18.72 -5.99 -12.37
C PHE A 260 19.16 -6.88 -11.21
N THR A 261 18.89 -8.17 -11.32
CA THR A 261 19.47 -9.16 -10.39
C THR A 261 21.00 -9.08 -10.46
N CYS A 262 21.66 -9.03 -9.31
CA CYS A 262 23.11 -8.96 -9.23
C CYS A 262 23.76 -10.12 -9.98
N PRO A 263 24.62 -9.88 -10.97
CA PRO A 263 25.24 -10.94 -11.78
C PRO A 263 26.25 -11.80 -11.02
N GLU A 264 26.75 -11.33 -9.87
CA GLU A 264 27.73 -12.07 -9.05
C GLU A 264 27.07 -13.01 -8.06
N CYS A 265 26.08 -12.51 -7.30
CA CYS A 265 25.40 -13.33 -6.28
C CYS A 265 24.06 -13.90 -6.76
N HIS A 266 23.58 -13.54 -7.94
CA HIS A 266 22.31 -13.99 -8.52
C HIS A 266 21.11 -13.81 -7.57
N GLY A 267 21.08 -12.67 -6.85
CA GLY A 267 20.01 -12.35 -5.89
C GLY A 267 20.29 -12.82 -4.46
N ALA A 268 21.26 -13.70 -4.24
CA ALA A 268 21.55 -14.33 -2.94
C ALA A 268 22.07 -13.33 -1.87
N ARG A 269 22.45 -12.11 -2.20
CA ARG A 269 22.95 -11.05 -1.30
C ARG A 269 24.27 -11.34 -0.59
N LEU A 270 24.66 -12.63 -0.45
CA LEU A 270 25.86 -13.10 0.22
C LEU A 270 26.98 -13.42 -0.79
N ASN A 271 28.22 -13.28 -0.36
CA ASN A 271 29.39 -13.63 -1.18
C ASN A 271 29.54 -15.15 -1.35
N ALA A 272 30.39 -15.57 -2.32
CA ALA A 272 30.58 -16.97 -2.67
C ALA A 272 31.11 -17.82 -1.49
N LYS A 273 31.99 -17.25 -0.64
CA LYS A 273 32.54 -17.95 0.53
C LYS A 273 31.42 -18.36 1.50
N ILE A 274 30.50 -17.46 1.81
CA ILE A 274 29.40 -17.79 2.73
C ILE A 274 28.43 -18.80 2.10
N ARG A 275 28.16 -18.65 0.79
CA ARG A 275 27.28 -19.59 0.06
C ARG A 275 27.88 -20.99 -0.08
N SER A 276 29.19 -21.19 0.13
CA SER A 276 29.80 -22.53 0.14
C SER A 276 29.53 -23.35 1.41
N CYS A 277 29.01 -22.70 2.48
CA CYS A 277 28.62 -23.35 3.71
C CYS A 277 27.23 -24.01 3.56
N LEU A 278 27.17 -25.33 3.71
CA LEU A 278 25.99 -26.15 3.45
C LEU A 278 25.54 -26.92 4.70
N ILE A 279 24.23 -27.07 4.84
CA ILE A 279 23.57 -28.06 5.70
C ILE A 279 22.73 -28.94 4.78
N ASN A 280 22.88 -30.26 4.86
CA ASN A 280 22.16 -31.22 3.99
C ASN A 280 22.15 -30.79 2.49
N GLY A 281 23.29 -30.29 2.00
CA GLY A 281 23.49 -29.90 0.61
C GLY A 281 22.92 -28.55 0.19
N LYS A 282 22.34 -27.75 1.11
CA LYS A 282 21.76 -26.42 0.83
C LYS A 282 22.43 -25.33 1.64
N ASN A 283 22.64 -24.17 1.03
CA ASN A 283 23.13 -22.97 1.71
C ASN A 283 21.98 -22.16 2.31
N ILE A 284 22.34 -21.16 3.15
CA ILE A 284 21.36 -20.32 3.85
C ILE A 284 20.44 -19.54 2.90
N CYS A 285 20.94 -19.14 1.72
CA CYS A 285 20.13 -18.39 0.74
C CYS A 285 19.07 -19.30 0.12
N GLU A 286 19.46 -20.50 -0.32
CA GLU A 286 18.55 -21.50 -0.88
C GLU A 286 17.44 -21.87 0.12
N VAL A 287 17.78 -22.04 1.41
CA VAL A 287 16.78 -22.28 2.46
C VAL A 287 15.87 -21.09 2.67
N SER A 288 16.43 -19.86 2.59
CA SER A 288 15.64 -18.63 2.74
C SER A 288 14.69 -18.36 1.56
N ASP A 289 15.02 -18.87 0.38
CA ASP A 289 14.21 -18.71 -0.85
C ASP A 289 13.06 -19.73 -0.94
N MET A 290 13.12 -20.80 -0.17
CA MET A 290 12.03 -21.79 -0.11
C MET A 290 10.74 -21.19 0.43
N PRO A 291 9.56 -21.67 -0.03
CA PRO A 291 8.32 -21.46 0.70
C PRO A 291 8.44 -21.90 2.16
N ILE A 292 7.82 -21.16 3.09
CA ILE A 292 7.99 -21.40 4.54
C ILE A 292 7.75 -22.87 4.96
N PRO A 293 6.73 -23.61 4.44
CA PRO A 293 6.54 -25.02 4.79
C PRO A 293 7.70 -25.94 4.36
N GLU A 294 8.28 -25.67 3.17
CA GLU A 294 9.42 -26.44 2.67
C GLU A 294 10.68 -26.15 3.49
N ALA A 295 10.91 -24.88 3.82
CA ALA A 295 11.98 -24.46 4.71
C ALA A 295 11.83 -25.09 6.11
N ALA A 296 10.60 -25.14 6.65
CA ALA A 296 10.31 -25.76 7.94
C ALA A 296 10.59 -27.27 7.91
N GLU A 297 10.21 -27.95 6.82
CA GLU A 297 10.50 -29.39 6.66
C GLU A 297 12.01 -29.65 6.55
N PHE A 298 12.73 -28.84 5.77
CA PHE A 298 14.19 -28.91 5.69
C PHE A 298 14.84 -28.74 7.07
N ILE A 299 14.42 -27.75 7.86
CA ILE A 299 14.91 -27.53 9.23
C ILE A 299 14.57 -28.72 10.13
N ARG A 300 13.40 -29.36 9.99
CA ARG A 300 12.98 -30.53 10.78
C ARG A 300 13.86 -31.73 10.55
N GLN A 301 14.39 -31.90 9.34
CA GLN A 301 15.27 -33.01 8.95
C GLN A 301 16.74 -32.87 9.41
N ILE A 302 17.13 -31.72 9.99
CA ILE A 302 18.49 -31.55 10.53
C ILE A 302 18.63 -32.37 11.80
N ASP A 303 19.51 -33.35 11.76
CA ASP A 303 19.82 -34.23 12.89
C ASP A 303 21.23 -33.94 13.43
N ASP A 304 21.35 -32.88 14.21
CA ASP A 304 22.57 -32.44 14.90
C ASP A 304 22.23 -31.98 16.31
N PRO A 305 22.89 -32.47 17.35
CA PRO A 305 22.65 -32.06 18.74
C PRO A 305 22.77 -30.55 18.96
N LEU A 306 23.71 -29.88 18.28
CA LEU A 306 23.91 -28.42 18.36
C LEU A 306 22.77 -27.63 17.75
N ALA A 307 21.96 -28.26 16.91
CA ALA A 307 20.81 -27.62 16.24
C ALA A 307 19.53 -27.64 17.11
N ARG A 308 19.42 -28.49 18.13
CA ARG A 308 18.17 -28.85 18.81
C ARG A 308 17.35 -27.61 19.25
N ASP A 309 17.92 -26.74 20.05
CA ASP A 309 17.20 -25.61 20.61
C ASP A 309 16.92 -24.52 19.55
N ILE A 310 17.90 -24.27 18.67
CA ILE A 310 17.78 -23.33 17.56
C ILE A 310 16.67 -23.78 16.60
N LYS A 311 16.66 -25.06 16.26
CA LYS A 311 15.65 -25.70 15.40
C LYS A 311 14.25 -25.55 15.98
N THR A 312 14.09 -25.79 17.28
CA THR A 312 12.80 -25.66 17.98
C THR A 312 12.25 -24.24 17.85
N GLU A 313 13.08 -23.24 18.09
CA GLU A 313 12.67 -21.84 18.02
C GLU A 313 12.39 -21.37 16.58
N ILE A 314 13.18 -21.81 15.58
CA ILE A 314 12.92 -21.56 14.17
C ILE A 314 11.56 -22.13 13.76
N LEU A 315 11.31 -23.40 14.07
CA LEU A 315 10.07 -24.09 13.72
C LEU A 315 8.85 -23.46 14.38
N LYS A 316 8.96 -23.03 15.64
CA LYS A 316 7.90 -22.30 16.35
C LYS A 316 7.49 -21.03 15.59
N ARG A 317 8.45 -20.22 15.14
CA ARG A 317 8.19 -18.99 14.39
C ARG A 317 7.67 -19.25 12.97
N MET A 318 8.23 -20.24 12.28
CA MET A 318 7.73 -20.62 10.94
C MET A 318 6.30 -21.14 11.00
N ASN A 319 5.98 -21.98 12.00
CA ASN A 319 4.61 -22.50 12.19
C ASN A 319 3.62 -21.36 12.45
N ALA A 320 3.98 -20.32 13.21
CA ALA A 320 3.12 -19.14 13.39
C ALA A 320 2.79 -18.44 12.05
N LEU A 321 3.77 -18.34 11.15
CA LEU A 321 3.54 -17.78 9.80
C LEU A 321 2.62 -18.69 8.95
N ILE A 322 2.78 -20.00 9.07
CA ILE A 322 1.91 -20.97 8.36
C ILE A 322 0.48 -20.91 8.90
N GLU A 323 0.32 -20.87 10.23
CA GLU A 323 -0.99 -20.79 10.90
C GLU A 323 -1.79 -19.55 10.52
N ILE A 324 -1.12 -18.38 10.30
CA ILE A 324 -1.79 -17.14 9.87
C ILE A 324 -2.03 -17.06 8.36
N GLY A 325 -1.77 -18.15 7.60
CA GLY A 325 -2.01 -18.21 6.16
C GLY A 325 -0.92 -17.57 5.28
N LEU A 326 0.33 -17.45 5.80
CA LEU A 326 1.47 -16.90 5.06
C LEU A 326 2.43 -18.00 4.55
N SER A 327 1.95 -19.20 4.37
CA SER A 327 2.73 -20.37 3.94
C SER A 327 3.40 -20.18 2.56
N TYR A 328 2.85 -19.36 1.69
CA TYR A 328 3.36 -19.10 0.34
C TYR A 328 4.55 -18.11 0.30
N LEU A 329 4.84 -17.43 1.40
CA LEU A 329 5.98 -16.51 1.47
C LEU A 329 7.30 -17.28 1.60
N SER A 330 8.40 -16.62 1.17
CA SER A 330 9.77 -17.02 1.48
C SER A 330 10.38 -16.05 2.50
N LEU A 331 11.40 -16.52 3.24
CA LEU A 331 12.10 -15.68 4.20
C LEU A 331 12.95 -14.58 3.54
N SER A 332 13.37 -14.79 2.30
CA SER A 332 14.14 -13.82 1.49
C SER A 332 13.31 -12.68 0.93
N ARG A 333 11.96 -12.82 0.90
CA ARG A 333 11.08 -11.80 0.32
C ARG A 333 11.23 -10.46 1.03
N GLY A 334 11.47 -9.41 0.26
CA GLY A 334 11.60 -8.04 0.76
C GLY A 334 10.30 -7.53 1.42
N THR A 335 10.43 -6.86 2.55
CA THR A 335 9.25 -6.32 3.27
C THR A 335 8.56 -5.18 2.54
N ASP A 336 9.26 -4.48 1.65
CA ASP A 336 8.73 -3.44 0.76
C ASP A 336 7.77 -3.99 -0.30
N THR A 337 7.92 -5.28 -0.67
CA THR A 337 7.07 -5.97 -1.66
C THR A 337 5.78 -6.54 -1.05
N LEU A 338 5.63 -6.54 0.27
CA LEU A 338 4.46 -7.06 0.95
C LEU A 338 3.22 -6.18 0.72
N SER A 339 2.05 -6.79 0.67
CA SER A 339 0.79 -6.06 0.83
C SER A 339 0.61 -5.55 2.27
N GLY A 340 -0.33 -4.61 2.50
CA GLY A 340 -0.65 -4.13 3.85
C GLY A 340 -1.10 -5.27 4.77
N GLY A 341 -2.00 -6.12 4.27
CA GLY A 341 -2.50 -7.29 5.01
C GLY A 341 -1.41 -8.35 5.28
N GLU A 342 -0.48 -8.62 4.34
CA GLU A 342 0.66 -9.50 4.59
C GLU A 342 1.56 -8.97 5.71
N ALA A 343 1.89 -7.68 5.67
CA ALA A 343 2.70 -7.03 6.71
C ALA A 343 2.02 -7.09 8.08
N GLN A 344 0.71 -6.86 8.15
CA GLN A 344 -0.07 -6.96 9.37
C GLN A 344 -0.09 -8.39 9.93
N ARG A 345 -0.31 -9.39 9.09
CA ARG A 345 -0.31 -10.81 9.51
C ARG A 345 1.07 -11.25 10.02
N ILE A 346 2.16 -10.79 9.42
CA ILE A 346 3.50 -11.05 9.96
C ILE A 346 3.65 -10.45 11.36
N LYS A 347 3.10 -9.26 11.62
CA LYS A 347 3.07 -8.66 12.96
C LYS A 347 2.27 -9.54 13.93
N ILE A 348 1.09 -10.03 13.54
CA ILE A 348 0.28 -10.95 14.36
C ILE A 348 1.07 -12.23 14.67
N ALA A 349 1.67 -12.88 13.66
CA ALA A 349 2.46 -14.11 13.83
C ALA A 349 3.61 -13.95 14.83
N ARG A 350 4.21 -12.76 14.89
CA ARG A 350 5.27 -12.44 15.86
C ARG A 350 4.77 -12.48 17.31
N TYR A 351 3.51 -12.07 17.55
CA TYR A 351 2.96 -11.95 18.90
C TYR A 351 2.14 -13.16 19.36
N ILE A 352 1.62 -13.99 18.47
CA ILE A 352 0.83 -15.20 18.82
C ILE A 352 1.56 -16.12 19.82
N ASN A 353 2.88 -16.24 19.67
CA ASN A 353 3.70 -17.09 20.54
C ASN A 353 4.50 -16.29 21.57
N SER A 354 4.16 -15.03 21.80
CA SER A 354 4.78 -14.20 22.83
C SER A 354 4.42 -14.71 24.23
N PRO A 355 5.37 -14.79 25.16
CA PRO A 355 5.08 -15.17 26.53
C PRO A 355 4.44 -14.04 27.35
N LEU A 356 4.24 -12.86 26.73
CA LEU A 356 3.63 -11.70 27.40
C LEU A 356 2.14 -11.95 27.61
N THR A 357 1.67 -11.63 28.79
CA THR A 357 0.26 -11.72 29.21
C THR A 357 -0.22 -10.36 29.74
N ASP A 358 -1.51 -10.20 29.85
CA ASP A 358 -2.16 -8.98 30.33
C ASP A 358 -1.88 -7.74 29.46
N MET A 359 -1.57 -7.98 28.19
CA MET A 359 -1.36 -6.96 27.17
C MET A 359 -2.69 -6.60 26.48
N MET A 360 -2.72 -5.42 25.87
CA MET A 360 -3.81 -5.04 24.97
C MET A 360 -3.31 -5.02 23.51
N TYR A 361 -3.89 -5.87 22.68
CA TYR A 361 -3.64 -5.87 21.24
C TYR A 361 -4.75 -5.11 20.53
N VAL A 362 -4.38 -4.07 19.79
CA VAL A 362 -5.30 -3.27 18.98
C VAL A 362 -5.02 -3.57 17.51
N LEU A 363 -6.00 -4.16 16.81
CA LEU A 363 -5.88 -4.55 15.40
C LEU A 363 -6.83 -3.68 14.56
N ASP A 364 -6.28 -3.12 13.48
CA ASP A 364 -7.02 -2.30 12.53
C ASP A 364 -7.31 -3.11 11.26
N GLU A 365 -8.58 -3.48 11.07
CA GLU A 365 -9.10 -4.23 9.91
C GLU A 365 -8.24 -5.45 9.51
N PRO A 366 -8.01 -6.42 10.42
CA PRO A 366 -7.11 -7.53 10.15
C PRO A 366 -7.60 -8.51 9.07
N SER A 367 -8.86 -8.43 8.64
CA SER A 367 -9.44 -9.27 7.57
C SER A 367 -9.22 -8.72 6.17
N VAL A 368 -8.71 -7.50 6.02
CA VAL A 368 -8.49 -6.85 4.72
C VAL A 368 -7.62 -7.69 3.80
N GLY A 369 -8.04 -7.87 2.53
CA GLY A 369 -7.35 -8.65 1.52
C GLY A 369 -7.32 -10.16 1.78
N LEU A 370 -8.16 -10.67 2.71
CA LEU A 370 -8.26 -12.09 3.01
C LEU A 370 -9.39 -12.78 2.24
N HIS A 371 -9.05 -13.92 1.66
CA HIS A 371 -10.06 -14.85 1.16
C HIS A 371 -10.78 -15.52 2.34
N SER A 372 -12.05 -15.91 2.19
CA SER A 372 -12.85 -16.54 3.26
C SER A 372 -12.16 -17.75 3.89
N ARG A 373 -11.40 -18.51 3.14
CA ARG A 373 -10.56 -19.61 3.65
C ARG A 373 -9.55 -19.14 4.70
N ASP A 374 -8.95 -17.96 4.50
CA ASP A 374 -7.88 -17.46 5.38
C ASP A 374 -8.45 -16.75 6.62
N ILE A 375 -9.72 -16.34 6.57
CA ILE A 375 -10.44 -15.75 7.74
C ILE A 375 -10.47 -16.72 8.91
N GLN A 376 -10.64 -18.03 8.68
CA GLN A 376 -10.64 -19.02 9.77
C GLN A 376 -9.28 -19.07 10.50
N ASN A 377 -8.18 -18.95 9.76
CA ASN A 377 -6.83 -18.90 10.36
C ASN A 377 -6.64 -17.63 11.21
N LEU A 378 -7.14 -16.50 10.74
CA LEU A 378 -7.15 -15.26 11.51
C LEU A 378 -7.97 -15.40 12.80
N LYS A 379 -9.19 -15.95 12.73
CA LYS A 379 -10.06 -16.20 13.90
C LYS A 379 -9.35 -17.04 14.97
N ASN A 380 -8.72 -18.13 14.55
CA ASN A 380 -7.95 -19.00 15.46
C ASN A 380 -6.80 -18.24 16.13
N SER A 381 -6.11 -17.38 15.39
CA SER A 381 -5.02 -16.56 15.90
C SER A 381 -5.48 -15.54 16.93
N LEU A 382 -6.63 -14.90 16.70
CA LEU A 382 -7.25 -13.94 17.65
C LEU A 382 -7.71 -14.64 18.93
N ILE A 383 -8.29 -15.84 18.82
CA ILE A 383 -8.67 -16.67 19.98
C ILE A 383 -7.43 -17.03 20.80
N LYS A 384 -6.35 -17.48 20.18
CA LYS A 384 -5.08 -17.80 20.88
C LYS A 384 -4.53 -16.59 21.64
N LEU A 385 -4.54 -15.38 21.03
CA LEU A 385 -4.11 -14.15 21.73
C LEU A 385 -4.93 -13.89 22.98
N LYS A 386 -6.28 -14.07 22.92
CA LYS A 386 -7.18 -13.94 24.09
C LYS A 386 -6.88 -15.01 25.13
N GLU A 387 -6.75 -16.28 24.74
CA GLU A 387 -6.52 -17.41 25.64
C GLU A 387 -5.20 -17.29 26.41
N HIS A 388 -4.22 -16.58 25.88
CA HIS A 388 -3.01 -16.19 26.61
C HIS A 388 -3.25 -15.08 27.65
N GLY A 389 -4.50 -14.74 27.97
CA GLY A 389 -4.87 -13.77 29.00
C GLY A 389 -4.74 -12.31 28.54
N ASN A 390 -4.77 -12.05 27.25
CA ASN A 390 -4.68 -10.71 26.70
C ASN A 390 -6.05 -10.11 26.35
N THR A 391 -6.13 -8.78 26.34
CA THR A 391 -7.26 -8.04 25.82
C THR A 391 -7.07 -7.80 24.31
N VAL A 392 -8.05 -8.12 23.49
CA VAL A 392 -7.96 -7.97 22.03
C VAL A 392 -9.05 -7.01 21.58
N MET A 393 -8.64 -5.87 21.02
CA MET A 393 -9.52 -4.86 20.44
C MET A 393 -9.35 -4.87 18.93
N ILE A 394 -10.46 -4.91 18.18
CA ILE A 394 -10.44 -5.06 16.73
C ILE A 394 -11.38 -4.03 16.13
N VAL A 395 -10.88 -3.19 15.22
CA VAL A 395 -11.73 -2.40 14.31
C VAL A 395 -12.03 -3.27 13.10
N GLU A 396 -13.31 -3.55 12.82
CA GLU A 396 -13.68 -4.55 11.82
C GLU A 396 -15.04 -4.33 11.18
N HIS A 397 -15.17 -4.85 9.93
CA HIS A 397 -16.38 -4.84 9.14
C HIS A 397 -16.81 -6.22 8.62
N HIS A 398 -15.91 -7.21 8.69
CA HIS A 398 -16.16 -8.56 8.19
C HIS A 398 -17.09 -9.33 9.11
N ARG A 399 -18.19 -9.90 8.56
CA ARG A 399 -19.26 -10.59 9.29
C ARG A 399 -18.74 -11.66 10.26
N GLU A 400 -17.83 -12.52 9.78
CA GLU A 400 -17.31 -13.64 10.56
C GLU A 400 -16.39 -13.20 11.71
N VAL A 401 -15.67 -12.08 11.55
CA VAL A 401 -14.82 -11.54 12.61
C VAL A 401 -15.67 -10.80 13.65
N ILE A 402 -16.69 -10.06 13.22
CA ILE A 402 -17.66 -9.44 14.13
C ILE A 402 -18.37 -10.52 14.98
N ALA A 403 -18.73 -11.66 14.38
CA ALA A 403 -19.37 -12.77 15.08
C ALA A 403 -18.47 -13.47 16.12
N LEU A 404 -17.14 -13.29 16.06
CA LEU A 404 -16.19 -13.81 17.04
C LEU A 404 -16.17 -13.01 18.35
N ALA A 405 -16.73 -11.81 18.39
CA ALA A 405 -16.62 -10.89 19.49
C ALA A 405 -17.30 -11.39 20.76
N ASP A 406 -16.59 -11.33 21.89
CA ASP A 406 -17.19 -11.44 23.22
C ASP A 406 -17.99 -10.16 23.57
N HIS A 407 -17.56 -9.02 23.02
CA HIS A 407 -18.13 -7.71 23.22
C HIS A 407 -18.06 -6.87 21.94
N ILE A 408 -19.12 -6.13 21.64
CA ILE A 408 -19.19 -5.27 20.44
C ILE A 408 -19.50 -3.85 20.85
N VAL A 409 -18.83 -2.91 20.18
CA VAL A 409 -19.12 -1.47 20.22
C VAL A 409 -19.43 -1.03 18.80
N ASP A 410 -20.71 -0.72 18.52
CA ASP A 410 -21.16 -0.24 17.21
C ASP A 410 -21.23 1.28 17.20
N MET A 411 -20.48 1.91 16.31
CA MET A 411 -20.34 3.38 16.24
C MET A 411 -21.08 3.95 15.03
N GLY A 412 -21.70 5.12 15.25
CA GLY A 412 -22.50 5.77 14.22
C GLY A 412 -23.02 7.13 14.67
N PRO A 413 -24.25 7.49 14.19
CA PRO A 413 -25.07 6.78 13.20
C PRO A 413 -24.53 6.87 11.76
N GLU A 414 -23.76 7.92 11.43
CA GLU A 414 -23.21 8.21 10.11
C GLU A 414 -21.69 8.49 10.20
N ALA A 415 -21.12 8.98 9.10
CA ALA A 415 -19.71 9.36 8.99
C ALA A 415 -19.46 10.82 9.40
N GLY A 416 -18.23 11.14 9.78
CA GLY A 416 -17.74 12.50 10.06
C GLY A 416 -18.50 13.15 11.21
N ILE A 417 -18.89 14.42 11.03
CA ILE A 417 -19.57 15.21 12.07
C ILE A 417 -20.92 14.64 12.52
N ASN A 418 -21.56 13.80 11.74
CA ASN A 418 -22.79 13.10 12.09
C ASN A 418 -22.53 11.75 12.77
N GLY A 419 -21.27 11.32 12.85
CA GLY A 419 -20.83 10.12 13.56
C GLY A 419 -20.41 10.40 15.00
N GLY A 420 -19.50 9.57 15.50
CA GLY A 420 -18.82 9.78 16.78
C GLY A 420 -19.62 9.40 18.01
N GLN A 421 -20.68 8.59 17.88
CA GLN A 421 -21.52 8.13 18.99
C GLN A 421 -21.53 6.60 19.06
N ILE A 422 -21.74 6.06 20.26
CA ILE A 422 -21.99 4.63 20.45
C ILE A 422 -23.48 4.39 20.18
N MET A 423 -23.77 3.60 19.16
CA MET A 423 -25.14 3.21 18.78
C MET A 423 -25.59 1.94 19.49
N TYR A 424 -24.62 1.05 19.78
CA TYR A 424 -24.89 -0.19 20.50
C TYR A 424 -23.61 -0.64 21.24
N GLN A 425 -23.80 -1.28 22.38
CA GLN A 425 -22.76 -1.94 23.15
C GLN A 425 -23.32 -3.25 23.76
N GLY A 426 -22.65 -4.38 23.56
CA GLY A 426 -23.09 -5.67 24.08
C GLY A 426 -22.66 -6.89 23.28
N SER A 427 -23.42 -7.98 23.32
CA SER A 427 -23.16 -9.24 22.63
C SER A 427 -23.54 -9.20 21.14
N TYR A 428 -22.99 -10.13 20.35
CA TYR A 428 -23.34 -10.27 18.94
C TYR A 428 -24.81 -10.60 18.71
N GLU A 429 -25.39 -11.51 19.51
CA GLU A 429 -26.82 -11.89 19.39
C GLU A 429 -27.76 -10.71 19.62
N ASN A 430 -27.41 -9.80 20.53
CA ASN A 430 -28.21 -8.62 20.80
C ASN A 430 -28.00 -7.52 19.75
N LEU A 431 -26.80 -7.40 19.15
CA LEU A 431 -26.58 -6.53 18.00
C LEU A 431 -27.46 -6.94 16.81
N LEU A 432 -27.61 -8.24 16.57
CA LEU A 432 -28.52 -8.73 15.52
C LEU A 432 -30.00 -8.32 15.76
N LYS A 433 -30.41 -7.98 16.98
CA LYS A 433 -31.75 -7.50 17.29
C LYS A 433 -31.84 -5.97 17.32
N ALA A 434 -30.72 -5.29 17.44
CA ALA A 434 -30.63 -3.84 17.53
C ALA A 434 -31.01 -3.14 16.22
N ASP A 435 -31.64 -1.96 16.34
CA ASP A 435 -31.97 -1.13 15.19
C ASP A 435 -30.82 -0.16 14.85
N THR A 436 -29.67 -0.74 14.56
CA THR A 436 -28.49 -0.01 14.05
C THR A 436 -28.27 -0.34 12.58
N VAL A 437 -27.48 0.47 11.88
CA VAL A 437 -27.10 0.21 10.48
C VAL A 437 -26.38 -1.13 10.39
N THR A 438 -25.42 -1.38 11.26
CA THR A 438 -24.67 -2.63 11.34
C THR A 438 -25.57 -3.82 11.64
N GLY A 439 -26.46 -3.72 12.65
CA GLY A 439 -27.39 -4.79 13.01
C GLY A 439 -28.31 -5.16 11.85
N ARG A 440 -28.87 -4.17 11.14
CA ARG A 440 -29.67 -4.42 9.93
C ARG A 440 -28.87 -5.09 8.82
N MET A 441 -27.63 -4.64 8.55
CA MET A 441 -26.79 -5.21 7.51
C MET A 441 -26.34 -6.64 7.81
N LEU A 442 -26.04 -6.96 9.06
CA LEU A 442 -25.66 -8.31 9.47
C LEU A 442 -26.82 -9.32 9.32
N ARG A 443 -28.07 -8.89 9.58
CA ARG A 443 -29.27 -9.73 9.37
C ARG A 443 -29.60 -9.96 7.89
N THR A 444 -29.21 -9.02 7.02
CA THR A 444 -29.59 -9.05 5.61
C THR A 444 -28.51 -9.75 4.81
N LYS A 445 -28.83 -10.89 4.22
CA LYS A 445 -27.96 -11.55 3.23
C LYS A 445 -28.10 -10.86 1.87
N THR A 446 -26.99 -10.67 1.18
CA THR A 446 -27.01 -10.20 -0.21
C THR A 446 -27.47 -11.34 -1.12
N PRO A 447 -28.57 -11.18 -1.88
CA PRO A 447 -29.00 -12.21 -2.80
C PRO A 447 -28.02 -12.33 -3.98
N MET A 448 -27.98 -13.50 -4.61
CA MET A 448 -27.26 -13.68 -5.87
C MET A 448 -28.04 -12.97 -6.99
N LYS A 449 -27.29 -12.36 -7.91
CA LYS A 449 -27.85 -11.73 -9.12
C LYS A 449 -28.59 -12.76 -9.95
N MET A 450 -29.80 -12.41 -10.40
CA MET A 450 -30.68 -13.34 -11.14
C MET A 450 -30.43 -13.31 -12.65
N GLU A 451 -30.06 -12.15 -13.17
CA GLU A 451 -29.81 -11.94 -14.61
C GLU A 451 -28.41 -11.36 -14.81
N TYR A 452 -27.66 -11.96 -15.71
CA TYR A 452 -26.30 -11.55 -16.03
C TYR A 452 -26.28 -10.79 -17.36
N ARG A 453 -25.49 -9.71 -17.43
CA ARG A 453 -25.25 -8.99 -18.69
C ARG A 453 -24.56 -9.89 -19.69
N LYS A 454 -24.92 -9.75 -20.96
CA LYS A 454 -24.21 -10.44 -22.04
C LYS A 454 -22.96 -9.67 -22.40
N PRO A 455 -21.78 -10.32 -22.52
CA PRO A 455 -20.59 -9.68 -22.99
C PRO A 455 -20.76 -9.03 -24.36
N THR A 456 -20.24 -7.83 -24.55
CA THR A 456 -20.18 -7.14 -25.84
C THR A 456 -19.04 -7.66 -26.71
N GLY A 457 -18.06 -8.34 -26.13
CA GLY A 457 -16.92 -8.95 -26.79
C GLY A 457 -16.12 -9.80 -25.81
N TRP A 458 -15.04 -10.38 -26.30
CA TRP A 458 -14.13 -11.21 -25.53
C TRP A 458 -12.69 -10.86 -25.86
N TYR A 459 -11.85 -10.78 -24.85
CA TYR A 459 -10.39 -10.69 -25.00
C TYR A 459 -9.77 -12.04 -24.61
N GLN A 460 -8.94 -12.60 -25.50
CA GLN A 460 -8.24 -13.85 -25.24
C GLN A 460 -6.86 -13.55 -24.63
N VAL A 461 -6.68 -13.91 -23.38
CA VAL A 461 -5.35 -14.01 -22.77
C VAL A 461 -4.78 -15.37 -23.12
N GLU A 462 -3.57 -15.40 -23.70
CA GLU A 462 -2.91 -16.64 -24.11
C GLU A 462 -1.52 -16.75 -23.46
N HIS A 463 -1.21 -17.94 -22.98
CA HIS A 463 0.13 -18.31 -22.50
C HIS A 463 0.75 -17.33 -21.50
N ALA A 464 -0.04 -16.77 -20.60
CA ALA A 464 0.45 -15.83 -19.58
C ALA A 464 1.43 -16.51 -18.61
N LYS A 465 2.67 -16.00 -18.56
CA LYS A 465 3.79 -16.52 -17.74
C LYS A 465 4.43 -15.39 -16.92
N LEU A 466 3.64 -14.53 -16.33
CA LEU A 466 4.13 -13.45 -15.49
C LEU A 466 4.12 -13.88 -14.01
N HIS A 467 5.21 -13.68 -13.30
CA HIS A 467 5.40 -14.07 -11.89
C HIS A 467 5.07 -15.56 -11.64
N ASN A 468 3.98 -15.85 -10.92
CA ASN A 468 3.56 -17.20 -10.58
C ASN A 468 2.53 -17.80 -11.55
N LEU A 469 2.16 -17.11 -12.64
CA LEU A 469 1.23 -17.66 -13.62
C LEU A 469 1.83 -18.84 -14.38
N LYS A 470 1.07 -19.93 -14.46
CA LYS A 470 1.50 -21.22 -15.02
C LYS A 470 0.95 -21.42 -16.43
N ASP A 471 1.49 -20.69 -17.42
CA ASP A 471 1.07 -20.79 -18.81
C ASP A 471 -0.46 -20.67 -18.97
N LEU A 472 -1.01 -19.63 -18.34
CA LEU A 472 -2.44 -19.47 -18.17
C LEU A 472 -3.06 -18.91 -19.43
N SER A 473 -4.14 -19.54 -19.91
CA SER A 473 -4.99 -19.05 -20.98
C SER A 473 -6.44 -18.90 -20.49
N VAL A 474 -7.06 -17.75 -20.71
CA VAL A 474 -8.43 -17.44 -20.27
C VAL A 474 -9.09 -16.42 -21.19
N LYS A 475 -10.41 -16.56 -21.40
CA LYS A 475 -11.24 -15.57 -22.09
C LYS A 475 -11.81 -14.58 -21.06
N LEU A 476 -11.57 -13.30 -21.26
CA LEU A 476 -12.09 -12.23 -20.42
C LEU A 476 -13.24 -11.52 -21.16
N PRO A 477 -14.44 -11.46 -20.57
CA PRO A 477 -15.59 -10.81 -21.20
C PRO A 477 -15.46 -9.28 -21.11
N LEU A 478 -15.87 -8.59 -22.18
CA LEU A 478 -15.91 -7.12 -22.24
C LEU A 478 -17.35 -6.61 -22.11
N GLY A 479 -17.52 -5.38 -21.62
CA GLY A 479 -18.83 -4.74 -21.43
C GLY A 479 -19.64 -5.29 -20.24
N VAL A 480 -19.02 -6.02 -19.34
CA VAL A 480 -19.63 -6.60 -18.15
C VAL A 480 -18.76 -6.41 -16.91
N MET A 481 -19.30 -6.69 -15.73
CA MET A 481 -18.60 -6.67 -14.46
C MET A 481 -18.05 -8.07 -14.15
N THR A 482 -16.72 -8.21 -14.20
CA THR A 482 -16.01 -9.46 -13.95
C THR A 482 -15.23 -9.38 -12.65
N VAL A 483 -15.42 -10.34 -11.75
CA VAL A 483 -14.61 -10.48 -10.53
C VAL A 483 -13.46 -11.45 -10.76
N ILE A 484 -12.25 -11.02 -10.47
CA ILE A 484 -11.04 -11.86 -10.47
C ILE A 484 -10.83 -12.34 -9.03
N ALA A 485 -11.20 -13.59 -8.78
CA ALA A 485 -11.24 -14.23 -7.46
C ALA A 485 -10.05 -15.17 -7.24
N GLY A 486 -9.88 -15.63 -5.99
CA GLY A 486 -8.89 -16.63 -5.58
C GLY A 486 -8.15 -16.22 -4.31
N VAL A 487 -7.48 -17.17 -3.68
CA VAL A 487 -6.74 -16.95 -2.42
C VAL A 487 -5.62 -15.92 -2.57
N ALA A 488 -5.09 -15.41 -1.45
CA ALA A 488 -3.96 -14.50 -1.46
C ALA A 488 -2.74 -15.12 -2.16
N GLY A 489 -2.07 -14.34 -3.03
CA GLY A 489 -0.91 -14.83 -3.80
C GLY A 489 -1.24 -15.80 -4.94
N SER A 490 -2.52 -15.99 -5.32
CA SER A 490 -2.91 -16.91 -6.41
C SER A 490 -2.59 -16.40 -7.83
N GLY A 491 -2.15 -15.14 -7.98
CA GLY A 491 -1.77 -14.56 -9.27
C GLY A 491 -2.80 -13.59 -9.89
N LYS A 492 -3.83 -13.15 -9.13
CA LYS A 492 -4.88 -12.23 -9.61
C LYS A 492 -4.31 -10.94 -10.21
N SER A 493 -3.48 -10.24 -9.44
CA SER A 493 -2.84 -8.99 -9.90
C SER A 493 -1.89 -9.25 -11.06
N SER A 494 -1.18 -10.38 -11.08
CA SER A 494 -0.30 -10.78 -12.20
C SER A 494 -1.08 -11.02 -13.49
N LEU A 495 -2.29 -11.60 -13.42
CA LEU A 495 -3.16 -11.76 -14.58
C LEU A 495 -3.60 -10.41 -15.15
N MET A 496 -4.00 -9.47 -14.28
CA MET A 496 -4.42 -8.13 -14.73
C MET A 496 -3.24 -7.30 -15.24
N GLU A 497 -2.06 -7.47 -14.67
CA GLU A 497 -0.83 -6.84 -15.12
C GLU A 497 -0.38 -7.35 -16.50
N TYR A 498 -0.47 -8.67 -16.72
CA TYR A 498 -0.24 -9.27 -18.02
C TYR A 498 -1.28 -8.78 -19.04
N PHE A 499 -2.58 -8.75 -18.67
CA PHE A 499 -3.64 -8.21 -19.54
C PHE A 499 -3.31 -6.75 -19.95
N MET A 500 -2.98 -5.87 -19.01
CA MET A 500 -2.63 -4.47 -19.31
C MET A 500 -1.44 -4.34 -20.25
N SER A 501 -0.45 -5.24 -20.12
CA SER A 501 0.73 -5.21 -20.99
C SER A 501 0.48 -5.64 -22.42
N GLN A 502 -0.58 -6.43 -22.65
CA GLN A 502 -0.90 -7.01 -23.96
C GLN A 502 -2.12 -6.32 -24.65
N TYR A 503 -2.98 -5.67 -23.87
CA TYR A 503 -4.18 -5.04 -24.42
C TYR A 503 -3.82 -3.78 -25.21
N PRO A 504 -4.27 -3.67 -26.50
CA PRO A 504 -3.86 -2.58 -27.39
C PRO A 504 -4.55 -1.24 -27.10
N GLY A 505 -5.59 -1.23 -26.26
CA GLY A 505 -6.36 -0.03 -25.91
C GLY A 505 -5.97 0.55 -24.55
N GLU A 506 -6.59 1.69 -24.22
CA GLU A 506 -6.41 2.32 -22.92
C GLU A 506 -7.10 1.53 -21.81
N VAL A 507 -6.42 1.36 -20.68
CA VAL A 507 -6.94 0.69 -19.48
C VAL A 507 -6.75 1.61 -18.28
N ILE A 508 -7.83 1.88 -17.58
CA ILE A 508 -7.84 2.71 -16.36
C ILE A 508 -7.62 1.78 -15.16
N SER A 509 -6.40 1.80 -14.60
CA SER A 509 -6.08 1.03 -13.40
C SER A 509 -6.22 1.89 -12.14
N ILE A 510 -7.00 1.41 -11.18
CA ILE A 510 -7.25 2.07 -9.88
C ILE A 510 -6.73 1.16 -8.77
N ARG A 511 -5.48 1.40 -8.36
CA ARG A 511 -4.78 0.68 -7.29
C ARG A 511 -4.51 1.60 -6.10
N GLN A 512 -4.33 1.05 -4.92
CA GLN A 512 -3.99 1.83 -3.72
C GLN A 512 -2.63 2.57 -3.81
N LYS A 513 -1.68 2.06 -4.62
CA LYS A 513 -0.28 2.51 -4.65
C LYS A 513 0.07 3.62 -5.65
N ASP A 514 -0.77 3.93 -6.64
CA ASP A 514 -0.35 4.68 -7.85
C ASP A 514 -0.50 6.20 -7.77
N ILE A 515 -0.55 6.80 -6.59
CA ILE A 515 -0.65 8.26 -6.48
C ILE A 515 0.65 8.85 -5.94
N GLY A 516 1.27 9.71 -6.73
CA GLY A 516 2.32 10.62 -6.26
C GLY A 516 1.72 11.69 -5.35
N ILE A 517 1.37 11.30 -4.12
CA ILE A 517 0.75 12.18 -3.12
C ILE A 517 1.84 12.93 -2.39
N ASN A 518 1.61 14.22 -2.21
CA ASN A 518 2.41 15.06 -1.33
C ASN A 518 1.50 15.73 -0.28
N LEU A 519 2.09 16.33 0.73
CA LEU A 519 1.36 17.02 1.82
C LEU A 519 0.42 18.15 1.35
N ARG A 520 0.56 18.61 0.11
CA ARG A 520 -0.29 19.64 -0.49
C ARG A 520 -1.44 19.07 -1.30
N SER A 521 -1.43 17.75 -1.54
CA SER A 521 -2.51 17.08 -2.26
C SER A 521 -3.75 16.95 -1.37
N THR A 522 -4.89 17.45 -1.85
CA THR A 522 -6.20 17.36 -1.18
C THR A 522 -7.24 16.80 -2.16
N PRO A 523 -8.38 16.25 -1.69
CA PRO A 523 -9.47 15.84 -2.58
C PRO A 523 -9.89 16.97 -3.54
N ALA A 524 -9.97 18.21 -3.04
CA ALA A 524 -10.31 19.37 -3.86
C ALA A 524 -9.28 19.67 -4.95
N THR A 525 -7.98 19.49 -4.68
CA THR A 525 -6.94 19.73 -5.69
C THR A 525 -6.84 18.57 -6.69
N TYR A 526 -7.15 17.36 -6.28
CA TYR A 526 -7.08 16.19 -7.13
C TYR A 526 -8.22 16.11 -8.17
N LEU A 527 -9.40 16.65 -7.82
CA LEU A 527 -10.59 16.69 -8.66
C LEU A 527 -10.81 18.05 -9.36
N ASP A 528 -9.80 18.92 -9.36
CA ASP A 528 -9.87 20.28 -9.92
C ASP A 528 -11.01 21.15 -9.32
N ILE A 529 -11.48 20.77 -8.12
CA ILE A 529 -12.49 21.50 -7.34
C ILE A 529 -11.90 22.79 -6.78
N ALA A 530 -10.63 22.74 -6.32
CA ALA A 530 -9.93 23.87 -5.74
C ALA A 530 -9.78 25.03 -6.74
N ASP A 531 -9.59 24.74 -8.04
CA ASP A 531 -9.48 25.76 -9.07
C ASP A 531 -10.79 26.52 -9.27
N ALA A 532 -11.92 25.82 -9.25
CA ALA A 532 -13.24 26.43 -9.33
C ALA A 532 -13.54 27.30 -8.09
N ILE A 533 -13.22 26.82 -6.87
CA ILE A 533 -13.37 27.61 -5.63
C ILE A 533 -12.55 28.89 -5.72
N ARG A 534 -11.28 28.81 -6.15
CA ARG A 534 -10.41 29.97 -6.34
C ARG A 534 -10.98 30.97 -7.34
N ALA A 535 -11.62 30.49 -8.41
CA ALA A 535 -12.27 31.35 -9.40
C ALA A 535 -13.49 32.08 -8.82
N PHE A 536 -14.31 31.43 -7.99
CA PHE A 536 -15.43 32.08 -7.29
C PHE A 536 -14.95 33.22 -6.37
N PHE A 537 -13.88 32.97 -5.57
CA PHE A 537 -13.30 34.01 -4.71
C PHE A 537 -12.68 35.16 -5.51
N ALA A 538 -11.93 34.85 -6.57
CA ALA A 538 -11.31 35.85 -7.44
C ALA A 538 -12.36 36.76 -8.08
N LYS A 539 -13.45 36.19 -8.59
CA LYS A 539 -14.55 36.95 -9.19
C LYS A 539 -15.28 37.84 -8.17
N ALA A 540 -15.56 37.33 -6.98
CA ALA A 540 -16.30 38.05 -5.94
C ALA A 540 -15.50 39.23 -5.35
N ASN A 541 -14.17 39.10 -5.31
CA ASN A 541 -13.31 40.11 -4.65
C ASN A 541 -12.47 40.95 -5.63
N HIS A 542 -12.60 40.71 -6.93
CA HIS A 542 -11.81 41.39 -7.99
C HIS A 542 -10.30 41.29 -7.80
N VAL A 543 -9.81 40.10 -7.33
CA VAL A 543 -8.40 39.81 -7.04
C VAL A 543 -7.97 38.61 -7.89
N ALA A 544 -6.69 38.58 -8.25
CA ALA A 544 -6.17 37.46 -9.07
C ALA A 544 -6.30 36.10 -8.36
N GLN A 545 -6.71 35.06 -9.09
CA GLN A 545 -6.96 33.73 -8.58
C GLN A 545 -5.78 33.12 -7.80
N ALA A 546 -4.54 33.54 -8.16
CA ALA A 546 -3.32 33.06 -7.49
C ALA A 546 -3.24 33.47 -6.00
N TYR A 547 -3.95 34.51 -5.56
CA TYR A 547 -4.02 34.88 -4.15
C TYR A 547 -4.78 33.86 -3.30
N PHE A 548 -5.69 33.11 -3.89
CA PHE A 548 -6.50 32.12 -3.22
C PHE A 548 -5.90 30.69 -3.31
N SER A 549 -4.61 30.58 -3.67
CA SER A 549 -3.91 29.31 -3.75
C SER A 549 -2.88 29.17 -2.64
N PHE A 550 -3.02 28.17 -1.79
CA PHE A 550 -2.01 27.82 -0.79
C PHE A 550 -0.71 27.24 -1.39
N ASN A 551 -0.66 27.03 -2.73
CA ASN A 551 0.53 26.61 -3.46
C ASN A 551 1.26 27.79 -4.14
N SER A 552 0.74 29.02 -3.99
CA SER A 552 1.33 30.22 -4.61
C SER A 552 1.21 31.45 -3.70
N LYS A 553 0.69 32.59 -4.18
CA LYS A 553 0.67 33.85 -3.44
C LYS A 553 -0.13 33.84 -2.14
N GLY A 554 -1.12 32.95 -2.01
CA GLY A 554 -1.93 32.80 -0.81
C GLY A 554 -1.34 31.92 0.29
N ALA A 555 -0.16 31.33 0.05
CA ALA A 555 0.46 30.40 0.99
C ALA A 555 0.86 31.08 2.32
N CYS A 556 0.67 30.38 3.43
CA CYS A 556 1.27 30.77 4.70
C CYS A 556 2.80 30.84 4.57
N PRO A 557 3.46 31.94 4.96
CA PRO A 557 4.91 32.10 4.78
C PRO A 557 5.72 31.14 5.64
N ALA A 558 5.22 30.70 6.79
CA ALA A 558 5.93 29.80 7.69
C ALA A 558 5.95 28.36 7.19
N CYS A 559 4.79 27.78 6.87
CA CYS A 559 4.68 26.38 6.40
C CYS A 559 4.66 26.24 4.86
N GLN A 560 4.69 27.37 4.13
CA GLN A 560 4.63 27.39 2.67
C GLN A 560 3.44 26.59 2.10
N GLY A 561 2.27 26.72 2.73
CA GLY A 561 1.04 26.06 2.31
C GLY A 561 0.91 24.57 2.68
N LYS A 562 1.80 24.03 3.49
CA LYS A 562 1.71 22.64 3.96
C LYS A 562 0.69 22.47 5.10
N GLY A 563 0.44 23.52 5.90
CA GLY A 563 -0.39 23.48 7.10
C GLY A 563 0.34 22.90 8.32
N VAL A 564 1.44 22.20 8.10
CA VAL A 564 2.29 21.58 9.12
C VAL A 564 3.73 21.99 8.94
N ILE A 565 4.51 21.93 10.02
CA ILE A 565 5.96 22.10 10.04
C ILE A 565 6.55 20.71 10.25
N ILE A 566 7.46 20.31 9.38
CA ILE A 566 8.15 19.03 9.43
C ILE A 566 9.51 19.27 10.08
N SER A 567 9.76 18.61 11.18
CA SER A 567 11.05 18.60 11.85
C SER A 567 11.76 17.28 11.56
N ASP A 568 12.77 17.31 10.67
CA ASP A 568 13.59 16.15 10.36
C ASP A 568 14.57 15.87 11.52
N MET A 569 14.48 14.69 12.07
CA MET A 569 15.40 14.19 13.07
C MET A 569 16.40 13.22 12.44
N ALA A 570 17.70 13.39 12.72
CA ALA A 570 18.80 12.73 12.00
C ALA A 570 18.78 11.18 11.99
N TYR A 571 17.95 10.52 12.80
CA TYR A 571 17.85 9.05 12.89
C TYR A 571 16.43 8.55 13.22
N MET A 572 15.41 9.39 13.03
CA MET A 572 14.02 9.10 13.40
C MET A 572 13.06 9.55 12.30
N ASP A 573 11.82 9.06 12.34
CA ASP A 573 10.76 9.57 11.48
C ASP A 573 10.54 11.07 11.74
N SER A 574 10.32 11.82 10.66
CA SER A 574 10.03 13.24 10.73
C SER A 574 8.79 13.51 11.59
N ILE A 575 8.85 14.47 12.48
CA ILE A 575 7.71 14.88 13.31
C ILE A 575 6.95 16.00 12.58
N GLU A 576 5.67 15.79 12.35
CA GLU A 576 4.77 16.79 11.81
C GLU A 576 4.03 17.49 12.97
N THR A 577 4.17 18.82 13.06
CA THR A 577 3.42 19.65 14.00
C THR A 577 2.56 20.65 13.25
N VAL A 578 1.37 20.96 13.77
CA VAL A 578 0.51 21.98 13.18
C VAL A 578 1.27 23.32 13.15
N CYS A 579 1.19 24.02 12.04
CA CYS A 579 1.86 25.31 11.88
C CYS A 579 1.28 26.35 12.84
N GLU A 580 2.10 26.89 13.73
CA GLU A 580 1.68 27.88 14.73
C GLU A 580 1.22 29.22 14.15
N VAL A 581 1.62 29.54 12.92
CA VAL A 581 1.26 30.80 12.24
C VAL A 581 -0.12 30.73 11.57
N CYS A 582 -0.40 29.64 10.84
CA CYS A 582 -1.67 29.50 10.15
C CYS A 582 -2.64 28.53 10.83
N HIS A 583 -2.27 27.90 11.94
CA HIS A 583 -3.08 26.95 12.67
C HIS A 583 -3.71 25.85 11.77
N GLY A 584 -2.92 25.36 10.80
CA GLY A 584 -3.35 24.32 9.87
C GLY A 584 -4.11 24.79 8.62
N THR A 585 -4.55 26.05 8.56
CA THR A 585 -5.37 26.58 7.44
C THR A 585 -4.62 26.62 6.10
N ARG A 586 -3.28 26.61 6.11
CA ARG A 586 -2.38 26.68 4.95
C ARG A 586 -2.28 28.07 4.30
N TYR A 587 -3.19 28.99 4.61
CA TYR A 587 -3.28 30.33 4.01
C TYR A 587 -2.60 31.40 4.86
N SER A 588 -2.18 32.49 4.22
CA SER A 588 -1.71 33.69 4.91
C SER A 588 -2.91 34.48 5.49
N GLU A 589 -2.68 35.18 6.59
CA GLU A 589 -3.69 35.99 7.26
C GLU A 589 -4.31 37.08 6.34
N GLU A 590 -3.51 37.61 5.40
CA GLU A 590 -3.97 38.61 4.43
C GLU A 590 -5.06 38.04 3.52
N VAL A 591 -4.94 36.81 3.06
CA VAL A 591 -5.90 36.14 2.17
C VAL A 591 -7.20 35.80 2.88
N LEU A 592 -7.16 35.54 4.19
CA LEU A 592 -8.33 35.22 5.00
C LEU A 592 -9.29 36.42 5.19
N LYS A 593 -8.88 37.63 4.84
CA LYS A 593 -9.75 38.84 4.87
C LYS A 593 -10.75 38.84 3.72
N TYR A 594 -10.50 38.14 2.63
CA TYR A 594 -11.42 38.04 1.49
C TYR A 594 -12.51 37.01 1.74
N GLN A 595 -13.75 37.36 1.38
CA GLN A 595 -14.90 36.50 1.64
C GLN A 595 -15.70 36.21 0.36
N TYR A 596 -16.32 35.02 0.34
CA TYR A 596 -17.35 34.64 -0.61
C TYR A 596 -18.56 34.10 0.16
N LYS A 597 -19.74 34.69 -0.06
CA LYS A 597 -20.97 34.39 0.69
C LYS A 597 -20.77 34.41 2.23
N GLY A 598 -19.99 35.36 2.75
CA GLY A 598 -19.73 35.53 4.18
C GLY A 598 -18.71 34.57 4.80
N LYS A 599 -17.99 33.77 4.00
CA LYS A 599 -16.94 32.84 4.45
C LYS A 599 -15.62 33.12 3.74
N ASN A 600 -14.50 32.98 4.46
CA ASN A 600 -13.17 33.07 3.87
C ASN A 600 -12.78 31.71 3.19
N ILE A 601 -11.68 31.74 2.44
CA ILE A 601 -11.26 30.55 1.66
C ILE A 601 -10.91 29.36 2.56
N ALA A 602 -10.33 29.57 3.73
CA ALA A 602 -9.99 28.47 4.66
C ALA A 602 -11.26 27.83 5.22
N GLU A 603 -12.27 28.61 5.60
CA GLU A 603 -13.56 28.11 6.08
C GLU A 603 -14.30 27.32 4.98
N VAL A 604 -14.22 27.76 3.72
CA VAL A 604 -14.82 27.03 2.60
C VAL A 604 -14.06 25.73 2.32
N MET A 605 -12.73 25.78 2.34
CA MET A 605 -11.91 24.59 2.14
C MET A 605 -12.02 23.59 3.31
N ASP A 606 -12.39 24.06 4.50
CA ASP A 606 -12.64 23.21 5.67
C ASP A 606 -14.04 22.59 5.67
N MET A 607 -14.91 22.95 4.75
CA MET A 607 -16.21 22.30 4.60
C MET A 607 -16.04 20.83 4.21
N THR A 608 -16.93 19.99 4.71
CA THR A 608 -17.13 18.67 4.13
C THR A 608 -17.71 18.78 2.72
N VAL A 609 -17.50 17.74 1.90
CA VAL A 609 -18.08 17.68 0.53
C VAL A 609 -19.60 17.92 0.57
N ARG A 610 -20.32 17.30 1.54
CA ARG A 610 -21.78 17.51 1.70
C ARG A 610 -22.15 18.94 2.04
N GLN A 611 -21.39 19.61 2.91
CA GLN A 611 -21.60 21.02 3.25
C GLN A 611 -21.32 21.93 2.05
N ALA A 612 -20.26 21.63 1.28
CA ALA A 612 -19.93 22.37 0.07
C ALA A 612 -21.04 22.28 -0.99
N ILE A 613 -21.65 21.11 -1.18
CA ILE A 613 -22.82 20.93 -2.09
C ILE A 613 -23.97 21.86 -1.69
N GLN A 614 -24.21 22.06 -0.40
CA GLN A 614 -25.27 22.98 0.09
C GLN A 614 -24.89 24.46 -0.01
N PHE A 615 -23.60 24.76 0.03
CA PHE A 615 -23.09 26.13 0.00
C PHE A 615 -23.02 26.74 -1.41
N PHE A 616 -22.66 25.91 -2.42
CA PHE A 616 -22.51 26.34 -3.80
C PHE A 616 -23.79 26.08 -4.60
N GLU A 617 -24.12 27.01 -5.52
CA GLU A 617 -25.31 26.94 -6.40
C GLU A 617 -24.98 26.59 -7.85
N ASP A 618 -23.70 26.59 -8.22
CA ASP A 618 -23.24 26.24 -9.56
C ASP A 618 -23.43 24.76 -9.83
N ALA A 619 -24.29 24.43 -10.80
CA ALA A 619 -24.70 23.04 -11.07
C ALA A 619 -23.54 22.14 -11.52
N ASP A 620 -22.62 22.67 -12.34
CA ASP A 620 -21.49 21.89 -12.84
C ASP A 620 -20.47 21.63 -11.73
N PHE A 621 -20.27 22.63 -10.86
CA PHE A 621 -19.44 22.49 -9.68
C PHE A 621 -20.03 21.49 -8.67
N VAL A 622 -21.33 21.58 -8.39
CA VAL A 622 -22.04 20.65 -7.50
C VAL A 622 -21.98 19.23 -8.03
N LYS A 623 -22.10 19.04 -9.36
CA LYS A 623 -21.95 17.72 -9.98
C LYS A 623 -20.56 17.10 -9.73
N LYS A 624 -19.47 17.87 -9.77
CA LYS A 624 -18.13 17.40 -9.43
C LYS A 624 -18.03 16.98 -7.96
N LEU A 625 -18.60 17.76 -7.05
CA LEU A 625 -18.66 17.40 -5.63
C LEU A 625 -19.47 16.12 -5.39
N ASP A 626 -20.57 15.93 -6.13
CA ASP A 626 -21.43 14.77 -6.00
C ASP A 626 -20.72 13.46 -6.38
N THR A 627 -19.71 13.49 -7.25
CA THR A 627 -18.90 12.28 -7.55
C THR A 627 -18.26 11.70 -6.28
N LEU A 628 -17.79 12.56 -5.38
CA LEU A 628 -17.27 12.12 -4.08
C LEU A 628 -18.35 11.52 -3.17
N VAL A 629 -19.57 12.06 -3.19
CA VAL A 629 -20.70 11.51 -2.43
C VAL A 629 -21.08 10.13 -2.99
N GLN A 630 -21.08 9.97 -4.29
CA GLN A 630 -21.42 8.71 -4.96
C GLN A 630 -20.47 7.56 -4.61
N VAL A 631 -19.18 7.86 -4.38
CA VAL A 631 -18.18 6.89 -3.89
C VAL A 631 -18.13 6.77 -2.36
N GLY A 632 -19.08 7.38 -1.63
CA GLY A 632 -19.17 7.30 -0.17
C GLY A 632 -18.20 8.20 0.59
N LEU A 633 -17.64 9.24 -0.04
CA LEU A 633 -16.66 10.16 0.56
C LEU A 633 -17.23 11.55 0.89
N GLY A 634 -18.55 11.68 1.02
CA GLY A 634 -19.21 12.95 1.30
C GLY A 634 -18.86 13.59 2.66
N TYR A 635 -18.22 12.85 3.56
CA TYR A 635 -17.76 13.30 4.86
C TYR A 635 -16.36 13.94 4.86
N LEU A 636 -15.56 13.71 3.80
CA LEU A 636 -14.22 14.27 3.72
C LEU A 636 -14.27 15.81 3.64
N HIS A 637 -13.31 16.45 4.29
CA HIS A 637 -13.08 17.89 4.13
C HIS A 637 -12.35 18.17 2.81
N LEU A 638 -12.69 19.27 2.15
CA LEU A 638 -12.09 19.65 0.87
C LEU A 638 -10.58 19.86 0.97
N ASN A 639 -10.09 20.36 2.13
CA ASN A 639 -8.67 20.62 2.42
C ASN A 639 -7.96 19.45 3.07
N GLN A 640 -8.63 18.33 3.37
CA GLN A 640 -8.00 17.19 4.03
C GLN A 640 -6.79 16.72 3.24
N SER A 641 -5.66 16.48 3.92
CA SER A 641 -4.47 15.95 3.22
C SER A 641 -4.73 14.53 2.72
N MET A 642 -4.41 14.28 1.45
CA MET A 642 -4.54 12.92 0.91
C MET A 642 -3.58 11.92 1.59
N THR A 643 -2.54 12.40 2.27
CA THR A 643 -1.62 11.54 3.04
C THR A 643 -2.27 10.98 4.32
N THR A 644 -3.36 11.59 4.80
CA THR A 644 -4.11 11.12 5.98
C THR A 644 -5.24 10.17 5.63
N LEU A 645 -5.54 9.99 4.34
CA LEU A 645 -6.60 9.09 3.89
C LEU A 645 -6.15 7.63 3.97
N SER A 646 -7.08 6.75 4.32
CA SER A 646 -6.86 5.31 4.18
C SER A 646 -6.66 4.90 2.73
N GLY A 647 -6.05 3.73 2.48
CA GLY A 647 -5.84 3.23 1.12
C GLY A 647 -7.14 3.12 0.31
N GLY A 648 -8.22 2.68 0.94
CA GLY A 648 -9.53 2.58 0.31
C GLY A 648 -10.17 3.94 0.02
N GLU A 649 -10.05 4.93 0.92
CA GLU A 649 -10.53 6.30 0.67
C GLU A 649 -9.81 6.93 -0.52
N LEU A 650 -8.49 6.75 -0.57
CA LEU A 650 -7.64 7.24 -1.63
C LEU A 650 -8.03 6.66 -2.99
N GLN A 651 -8.28 5.36 -3.04
CA GLN A 651 -8.74 4.65 -4.22
C GLN A 651 -10.11 5.17 -4.70
N ARG A 652 -11.02 5.45 -3.76
CA ARG A 652 -12.34 6.01 -4.08
C ARG A 652 -12.26 7.46 -4.58
N VAL A 653 -11.32 8.28 -4.09
CA VAL A 653 -11.05 9.61 -4.68
C VAL A 653 -10.60 9.47 -6.14
N LYS A 654 -9.73 8.50 -6.45
CA LYS A 654 -9.37 8.20 -7.86
C LYS A 654 -10.57 7.78 -8.69
N LEU A 655 -11.38 6.88 -8.16
CA LEU A 655 -12.59 6.41 -8.83
C LEU A 655 -13.53 7.58 -9.13
N ALA A 656 -13.73 8.49 -8.16
CA ALA A 656 -14.55 9.69 -8.34
C ALA A 656 -14.10 10.55 -9.52
N SER A 657 -12.78 10.65 -9.77
CA SER A 657 -12.24 11.42 -10.90
C SER A 657 -12.53 10.81 -12.28
N LYS A 658 -12.98 9.54 -12.33
CA LYS A 658 -13.17 8.75 -13.56
C LYS A 658 -14.61 8.29 -13.80
N LEU A 659 -15.56 8.74 -12.99
CA LEU A 659 -16.96 8.27 -13.07
C LEU A 659 -17.71 8.67 -14.35
N ASP A 660 -17.30 9.74 -15.02
CA ASP A 660 -17.92 10.21 -16.26
C ASP A 660 -17.35 9.52 -17.54
N GLU A 661 -16.31 8.70 -17.41
CA GLU A 661 -15.70 7.95 -18.52
C GLU A 661 -16.65 6.84 -19.01
N ARG A 662 -16.71 6.65 -20.33
CA ARG A 662 -17.60 5.67 -20.98
C ARG A 662 -16.85 4.80 -21.98
N GLY A 663 -17.28 3.55 -22.13
CA GLY A 663 -16.66 2.61 -23.08
C GLY A 663 -15.24 2.22 -22.72
N GLN A 664 -14.80 2.44 -21.48
CA GLN A 664 -13.47 2.20 -20.98
C GLN A 664 -13.36 0.85 -20.27
N ILE A 665 -12.11 0.36 -20.15
CA ILE A 665 -11.80 -0.80 -19.31
C ILE A 665 -11.23 -0.29 -18.00
N PHE A 666 -11.87 -0.67 -16.89
CA PHE A 666 -11.43 -0.37 -15.54
C PHE A 666 -10.88 -1.64 -14.88
N ILE A 667 -9.73 -1.52 -14.23
CA ILE A 667 -9.20 -2.54 -13.32
C ILE A 667 -9.20 -1.95 -11.91
N LEU A 668 -9.98 -2.55 -11.03
CA LEU A 668 -10.14 -2.14 -9.64
C LEU A 668 -9.51 -3.21 -8.74
N ASP A 669 -8.57 -2.81 -7.87
CA ASP A 669 -7.84 -3.72 -7.00
C ASP A 669 -8.36 -3.57 -5.57
N GLU A 670 -9.13 -4.57 -5.10
CA GLU A 670 -9.75 -4.64 -3.77
C GLU A 670 -10.51 -3.36 -3.36
N PRO A 671 -11.49 -2.89 -4.19
CA PRO A 671 -12.15 -1.61 -3.97
C PRO A 671 -13.10 -1.59 -2.77
N THR A 672 -13.44 -2.74 -2.17
CA THR A 672 -14.31 -2.83 -0.99
C THR A 672 -13.55 -2.99 0.31
N ASP A 673 -12.22 -2.99 0.29
CA ASP A 673 -11.40 -3.10 1.48
C ASP A 673 -11.68 -1.97 2.49
N GLY A 674 -11.83 -2.35 3.77
CA GLY A 674 -12.10 -1.42 4.86
C GLY A 674 -13.48 -0.76 4.80
N LEU A 675 -14.41 -1.28 4.00
CA LEU A 675 -15.76 -0.74 3.89
C LEU A 675 -16.77 -1.48 4.76
N HIS A 676 -17.64 -0.69 5.39
CA HIS A 676 -18.84 -1.23 6.01
C HIS A 676 -19.79 -1.83 4.95
N LEU A 677 -20.58 -2.83 5.32
CA LEU A 677 -21.49 -3.55 4.40
C LEU A 677 -22.48 -2.62 3.68
N ASP A 678 -22.93 -1.53 4.29
CA ASP A 678 -23.78 -0.53 3.64
C ASP A 678 -23.03 0.25 2.55
N ASP A 679 -21.76 0.60 2.79
CA ASP A 679 -20.90 1.28 1.80
C ASP A 679 -20.59 0.36 0.62
N ILE A 680 -20.37 -0.94 0.86
CA ILE A 680 -20.21 -1.95 -0.20
C ILE A 680 -21.44 -1.98 -1.11
N ARG A 681 -22.66 -1.99 -0.55
CA ARG A 681 -23.90 -1.96 -1.34
C ARG A 681 -24.03 -0.71 -2.20
N ARG A 682 -23.64 0.45 -1.68
CA ARG A 682 -23.65 1.72 -2.45
C ARG A 682 -22.63 1.66 -3.59
N LEU A 683 -21.45 1.13 -3.33
CA LEU A 683 -20.39 0.98 -4.33
C LEU A 683 -20.80 -0.01 -5.43
N MET A 684 -21.47 -1.11 -5.09
CA MET A 684 -22.00 -2.08 -6.07
C MET A 684 -23.05 -1.45 -6.98
N LYS A 685 -23.93 -0.59 -6.48
CA LYS A 685 -24.87 0.18 -7.32
C LYS A 685 -24.12 1.09 -8.30
N LEU A 686 -23.03 1.70 -7.85
CA LEU A 686 -22.19 2.52 -8.70
C LEU A 686 -21.51 1.69 -9.81
N PHE A 687 -20.93 0.53 -9.47
CA PHE A 687 -20.28 -0.36 -10.45
C PHE A 687 -21.29 -0.88 -11.49
N ASN A 688 -22.48 -1.27 -11.05
CA ASN A 688 -23.55 -1.66 -11.97
C ASN A 688 -23.90 -0.53 -12.95
N ARG A 689 -24.04 0.72 -12.46
CA ARG A 689 -24.30 1.89 -13.32
C ARG A 689 -23.16 2.16 -14.31
N MET A 690 -21.90 2.07 -13.88
CA MET A 690 -20.74 2.22 -14.76
C MET A 690 -20.74 1.15 -15.87
N THR A 691 -21.08 -0.09 -15.53
CA THR A 691 -21.19 -1.17 -16.51
C THR A 691 -22.34 -0.92 -17.47
N ASP A 692 -23.50 -0.45 -17.01
CA ASP A 692 -24.66 -0.08 -17.84
C ASP A 692 -24.35 1.08 -18.81
N GLN A 693 -23.34 1.90 -18.52
CA GLN A 693 -22.82 2.95 -19.41
C GLN A 693 -21.85 2.41 -20.49
N GLY A 694 -21.67 1.09 -20.58
CA GLY A 694 -20.85 0.42 -21.58
C GLY A 694 -19.39 0.21 -21.15
N ASN A 695 -19.03 0.42 -19.88
CA ASN A 695 -17.69 0.14 -19.38
C ASN A 695 -17.51 -1.36 -19.08
N THR A 696 -16.26 -1.81 -19.19
CA THR A 696 -15.82 -3.12 -18.71
C THR A 696 -15.18 -2.94 -17.33
N LEU A 697 -15.64 -3.70 -16.35
CA LEU A 697 -15.04 -3.66 -15.01
C LEU A 697 -14.38 -5.00 -14.68
N PHE A 698 -13.07 -5.01 -14.48
CA PHE A 698 -12.32 -6.12 -13.86
C PHE A 698 -12.04 -5.76 -12.42
N ILE A 699 -12.61 -6.50 -11.46
CA ILE A 699 -12.54 -6.23 -10.04
C ILE A 699 -11.78 -7.38 -9.37
N ILE A 700 -10.58 -7.13 -8.88
CA ILE A 700 -9.87 -8.09 -8.04
C ILE A 700 -10.50 -8.01 -6.66
N GLU A 701 -11.12 -9.10 -6.20
CA GLU A 701 -11.90 -9.10 -4.95
C GLU A 701 -11.96 -10.43 -4.23
N HIS A 702 -12.16 -10.33 -2.90
CA HIS A 702 -12.36 -11.46 -2.00
C HIS A 702 -13.76 -11.48 -1.40
N SER A 703 -14.51 -10.38 -1.48
CA SER A 703 -15.85 -10.23 -0.92
C SER A 703 -16.87 -11.10 -1.64
N LEU A 704 -17.52 -12.00 -0.90
CA LEU A 704 -18.61 -12.84 -1.42
C LEU A 704 -19.82 -12.01 -1.86
N ASP A 705 -20.08 -10.88 -1.19
CA ASP A 705 -21.18 -9.98 -1.57
C ASP A 705 -20.95 -9.32 -2.94
N VAL A 706 -19.68 -9.01 -3.27
CA VAL A 706 -19.31 -8.51 -4.62
C VAL A 706 -19.40 -9.62 -5.66
N MET A 707 -18.94 -10.83 -5.33
CA MET A 707 -19.03 -11.99 -6.24
C MET A 707 -20.47 -12.35 -6.61
N LYS A 708 -21.43 -12.25 -5.66
CA LYS A 708 -22.86 -12.52 -5.89
C LYS A 708 -23.49 -11.55 -6.88
N ASP A 709 -23.01 -10.33 -6.97
CA ASP A 709 -23.53 -9.27 -7.86
C ASP A 709 -22.74 -9.14 -9.19
N ALA A 710 -21.66 -9.93 -9.36
CA ALA A 710 -20.89 -9.97 -10.59
C ALA A 710 -21.67 -10.56 -11.78
N ASP A 711 -21.29 -10.21 -13.00
CA ASP A 711 -21.79 -10.87 -14.22
C ASP A 711 -20.96 -12.10 -14.55
N TYR A 712 -19.65 -12.06 -14.22
CA TYR A 712 -18.71 -13.12 -14.53
C TYR A 712 -17.65 -13.23 -13.41
N ILE A 713 -17.12 -14.42 -13.16
CA ILE A 713 -16.06 -14.68 -12.22
C ILE A 713 -14.94 -15.45 -12.91
N VAL A 714 -13.70 -15.04 -12.66
CA VAL A 714 -12.48 -15.77 -13.01
C VAL A 714 -11.75 -16.08 -11.75
N GLU A 715 -11.62 -17.35 -11.38
CA GLU A 715 -10.95 -17.78 -10.14
C GLU A 715 -9.59 -18.40 -10.43
N LEU A 716 -8.57 -17.92 -9.72
CA LEU A 716 -7.19 -18.42 -9.76
C LEU A 716 -6.82 -19.14 -8.47
N GLY A 717 -6.02 -20.20 -8.59
CA GLY A 717 -5.57 -20.96 -7.42
C GLY A 717 -4.71 -22.18 -7.82
N PRO A 718 -4.81 -23.30 -7.04
CA PRO A 718 -5.63 -23.51 -5.82
C PRO A 718 -5.04 -22.93 -4.52
N GLY A 719 -3.79 -22.46 -4.56
CA GLY A 719 -3.08 -21.86 -3.42
C GLY A 719 -2.40 -20.56 -3.78
N GLY A 720 -1.54 -20.05 -2.88
CA GLY A 720 -0.69 -18.88 -3.12
C GLY A 720 0.71 -19.25 -3.58
N GLY A 721 1.46 -18.32 -4.18
CA GLY A 721 2.83 -18.49 -4.63
C GLY A 721 2.98 -19.60 -5.69
N LEU A 722 3.91 -20.53 -5.49
CA LEU A 722 4.15 -21.64 -6.43
C LEU A 722 2.95 -22.60 -6.58
N ALA A 723 2.08 -22.67 -5.58
CA ALA A 723 0.85 -23.48 -5.66
C ALA A 723 -0.30 -22.76 -6.37
N GLY A 724 -0.13 -21.47 -6.70
CA GLY A 724 -1.10 -20.66 -7.45
C GLY A 724 -0.87 -20.65 -8.95
N GLY A 725 -1.41 -19.64 -9.62
CA GLY A 725 -1.15 -19.33 -11.02
C GLY A 725 -1.91 -20.17 -12.04
N SER A 726 -2.85 -21.01 -11.61
CA SER A 726 -3.68 -21.83 -12.50
C SER A 726 -5.14 -21.32 -12.50
N LEU A 727 -5.81 -21.47 -13.62
CA LEU A 727 -7.25 -21.20 -13.73
C LEU A 727 -8.04 -22.34 -13.06
N LEU A 728 -8.89 -21.99 -12.11
CA LEU A 728 -9.79 -22.94 -11.45
C LEU A 728 -11.20 -22.89 -12.02
N PHE A 729 -11.68 -21.67 -12.31
CA PHE A 729 -13.03 -21.45 -12.82
C PHE A 729 -13.09 -20.17 -13.68
N ALA A 730 -13.96 -20.17 -14.66
CA ALA A 730 -14.34 -19.01 -15.45
C ALA A 730 -15.79 -19.18 -15.92
N GLY A 731 -16.71 -18.34 -15.42
CA GLY A 731 -18.15 -18.45 -15.70
C GLY A 731 -18.97 -17.48 -14.84
N THR A 732 -20.29 -17.64 -14.84
CA THR A 732 -21.21 -16.85 -14.01
C THR A 732 -21.14 -17.26 -12.53
N PRO A 733 -21.55 -16.39 -11.58
CA PRO A 733 -21.65 -16.76 -10.16
C PRO A 733 -22.52 -18.00 -9.90
N LYS A 734 -23.58 -18.20 -10.68
CA LYS A 734 -24.44 -19.39 -10.58
C LYS A 734 -23.72 -20.66 -10.97
N GLU A 735 -22.97 -20.63 -12.09
CA GLU A 735 -22.17 -21.78 -12.54
C GLU A 735 -21.05 -22.12 -11.57
N MET A 736 -20.53 -21.13 -10.83
CA MET A 736 -19.50 -21.35 -9.80
C MET A 736 -19.99 -22.27 -8.66
N LEU A 737 -21.28 -22.26 -8.34
CA LEU A 737 -21.84 -23.15 -7.31
C LEU A 737 -21.70 -24.64 -7.65
N GLU A 738 -21.55 -24.98 -8.94
CA GLU A 738 -21.37 -26.35 -9.43
C GLU A 738 -19.92 -26.67 -9.79
N ALA A 739 -19.00 -25.71 -9.70
CA ALA A 739 -17.59 -25.86 -10.11
C ALA A 739 -16.78 -26.67 -9.10
N GLU A 740 -16.49 -27.93 -9.37
CA GLU A 740 -15.77 -28.82 -8.44
C GLU A 740 -14.35 -28.35 -8.05
N ARG A 741 -13.66 -27.66 -8.96
CA ARG A 741 -12.30 -27.16 -8.72
C ARG A 741 -12.23 -25.82 -7.97
N SER A 742 -13.37 -25.13 -7.81
CA SER A 742 -13.41 -23.83 -7.16
C SER A 742 -13.16 -23.96 -5.66
N VAL A 743 -12.22 -23.16 -5.16
CA VAL A 743 -11.94 -23.03 -3.72
C VAL A 743 -12.97 -22.13 -3.04
N THR A 744 -13.54 -21.18 -3.78
CA THR A 744 -14.53 -20.20 -3.29
C THR A 744 -15.95 -20.75 -3.23
N ARG A 745 -16.27 -21.82 -4.00
CA ARG A 745 -17.61 -22.39 -4.16
C ARG A 745 -18.34 -22.64 -2.83
N GLU A 746 -17.70 -23.30 -1.89
CA GLU A 746 -18.33 -23.69 -0.62
C GLU A 746 -18.71 -22.46 0.19
N TYR A 747 -17.81 -21.49 0.30
CA TYR A 747 -18.05 -20.22 1.00
C TYR A 747 -19.17 -19.39 0.35
N LEU A 748 -19.19 -19.37 -1.00
CA LEU A 748 -20.26 -18.69 -1.74
C LEU A 748 -21.62 -19.36 -1.45
N ARG A 749 -21.71 -20.69 -1.44
CA ARG A 749 -22.91 -21.47 -1.13
C ARG A 749 -23.40 -21.23 0.31
N GLU A 750 -22.52 -21.26 1.29
CA GLU A 750 -22.86 -21.00 2.69
C GLU A 750 -23.36 -19.57 2.93
N SER A 751 -22.89 -18.63 2.14
CA SER A 751 -23.26 -17.21 2.26
C SER A 751 -24.64 -16.88 1.68
N LEU A 752 -25.24 -17.77 0.86
CA LEU A 752 -26.63 -17.66 0.34
C LEU A 752 -27.64 -18.02 1.41
#